data_01cb0a7e3beb49b7495fa753439a2e69
#
_entry.id   01cb0a7e3beb49b7495fa753439a2e69
#
_cell.length_a   1.000
_cell.length_b   1.000
_cell.length_c   1.000
_cell.angle_alpha   90.00
_cell.angle_beta   90.00
_cell.angle_gamma   90.00
#
_symmetry.space_group_name_H-M   'P 1'
#
loop_
_entity.id
_entity.type
_entity.pdbx_description
1 polymer ?
#
loop_
_entity_poly.entity_id
_entity_poly.type
_entity_poly.pdbx_seq_one_letter_code
_entity_poly.pdbx_strand_id
1 'polypeptide(L)'
;MNYSPHQLAFFAHQLTRRAASSSMEAMAGALLDAQVDLNPHQIDAAMFATSNPLSKGVILADEVGLGKTIEAGLLIAQRWAERKRRILVITPANLRKQWHQELADKFGLPATIFEAKSFRQLVKEGAVNPFNRSGIIICSYQFAARKAVEVKSVAWDLVVIDEAHRLRNVYKPENKTARALQEALSQPQKVLLTATPLQNSLLELYGLVSFIDERVFGDLDSFKSQFGALKNAESFDALKNRIAPICKRTLRRQVEAYVKYTKRIPLLREFTPSADETALYNHVTEYLEREALHALPNSQRQLITLVLRKLLASSTFAIAGALETLTNRLKKALAEKASTLDKGADNGRGLIDELDEDFETLDEIAEEIDDLPVDEAQARTKEQVQAIAQEIEDLEGFRKLAVSITENAKGTALLQALKVAFAKLDELGAAKKAIIFTESRRTQDYLMGLLAATPYHDGVVLFNGTNNDAASKRIYADWIKRHAGTDRITGSRTADTRAALVEHFREFNGPDGSIMIATEAGAEGINLQFCSMVINYDLPWNPQRIEQRIGRCHRYGQKHDVVVVNFLNRENEADKRVYELLDQKFKLFDGVFGASDEVLGAVESGVDFERRIAEIYQTCRQPAAIHTAFEQLQLDMAGEISDAMLKARKSLLENFDEDVQERLRLRSQDAKASLGKLERLLMRFTSGALNGHAEFTDDETSFVLKATPSFLANMAGQADLDAGRYELPRRSEDAHIYRLGHPLAQALLQHAKQQPGLTTTSPATKIVLDYAAYGAKVSVVEPLRGQHGWLEVQSLQIRSLGAVEEHLLVAAVDANGNAFDEQVTERLLNLPCASNVQVDTSSVEHRPPLEAEIERQKLLVVADLETRNLGAFTQETEKLDAWADDLKVGLERDIKELDRRIKESRTKSKGAATLADKLAAQKEQRDLEGQRDKKRRELFDRQDEIQRKRDGLIDELERQLKQEITVSTVLACEWELL
;
A
#
# COMPACT_ATOMS: atom_id res chain seq x y z
N MET A 1 0.50 28.20 -31.18
CA MET A 1 -0.06 27.64 -32.44
C MET A 1 -1.58 27.70 -32.38
N ASN A 2 -2.25 28.04 -33.50
CA ASN A 2 -3.72 28.03 -33.52
C ASN A 2 -4.22 26.66 -33.95
N TYR A 3 -5.27 26.17 -33.28
CA TYR A 3 -5.96 24.94 -33.62
C TYR A 3 -7.46 25.21 -33.78
N SER A 4 -8.10 24.50 -34.68
CA SER A 4 -9.56 24.58 -34.88
C SER A 4 -10.31 23.86 -33.72
N PRO A 5 -11.60 24.19 -33.52
CA PRO A 5 -12.44 23.45 -32.57
C PRO A 5 -12.45 21.94 -32.80
N HIS A 6 -12.40 21.47 -34.05
CA HIS A 6 -12.34 20.07 -34.45
C HIS A 6 -11.04 19.42 -34.00
N GLN A 7 -9.89 20.07 -34.19
CA GLN A 7 -8.60 19.58 -33.72
C GLN A 7 -8.54 19.51 -32.17
N LEU A 8 -9.05 20.55 -31.49
CA LEU A 8 -9.13 20.56 -30.04
C LEU A 8 -10.03 19.46 -29.51
N ALA A 9 -11.15 19.18 -30.17
CA ALA A 9 -12.01 18.05 -29.84
C ALA A 9 -11.29 16.69 -30.02
N PHE A 10 -10.56 16.52 -31.13
CA PHE A 10 -9.75 15.33 -31.39
C PHE A 10 -8.72 15.12 -30.29
N PHE A 11 -7.93 16.16 -29.95
CA PHE A 11 -6.93 16.08 -28.86
C PHE A 11 -7.60 15.75 -27.52
N ALA A 12 -8.75 16.35 -27.22
CA ALA A 12 -9.48 16.08 -26.00
C ALA A 12 -9.97 14.62 -25.90
N HIS A 13 -10.45 14.05 -27.01
CA HIS A 13 -10.81 12.63 -27.05
C HIS A 13 -9.58 11.73 -26.94
N GLN A 14 -8.48 12.06 -27.63
CA GLN A 14 -7.23 11.31 -27.56
C GLN A 14 -6.62 11.29 -26.14
N LEU A 15 -6.67 12.42 -25.42
CA LEU A 15 -6.18 12.53 -24.03
C LEU A 15 -7.04 11.77 -23.01
N THR A 16 -8.33 11.59 -23.29
CA THR A 16 -9.29 11.04 -22.34
C THR A 16 -9.83 9.66 -22.71
N ARG A 17 -9.34 9.06 -23.79
CA ARG A 17 -9.74 7.72 -24.21
C ARG A 17 -9.29 6.67 -23.19
N ARG A 18 -10.07 5.64 -23.03
CA ARG A 18 -9.72 4.48 -22.21
C ARG A 18 -8.96 3.47 -23.05
N ALA A 19 -7.64 3.48 -22.95
CA ALA A 19 -6.81 2.46 -23.56
C ALA A 19 -6.95 1.12 -22.84
N ALA A 20 -6.52 0.03 -23.48
CA ALA A 20 -6.50 -1.30 -22.89
C ALA A 20 -5.75 -1.29 -21.55
N SER A 21 -6.32 -1.85 -20.48
CA SER A 21 -5.75 -1.86 -19.13
C SER A 21 -4.33 -2.44 -19.06
N SER A 22 -3.99 -3.37 -19.96
CA SER A 22 -2.66 -4.00 -20.07
C SER A 22 -1.66 -3.19 -20.92
N SER A 23 -2.07 -2.05 -21.51
CA SER A 23 -1.22 -1.27 -22.40
C SER A 23 -0.33 -0.28 -21.65
N MET A 24 0.85 0.04 -22.23
CA MET A 24 1.74 1.09 -21.73
C MET A 24 1.07 2.47 -21.81
N GLU A 25 0.15 2.67 -22.71
CA GLU A 25 -0.58 3.92 -22.87
C GLU A 25 -1.53 4.19 -21.69
N ALA A 26 -2.25 3.16 -21.22
CA ALA A 26 -3.08 3.26 -20.02
C ALA A 26 -2.23 3.58 -18.78
N MET A 27 -1.06 2.92 -18.66
CA MET A 27 -0.09 3.18 -17.60
C MET A 27 0.49 4.59 -17.68
N ALA A 28 0.82 5.08 -18.89
CA ALA A 28 1.31 6.43 -19.09
C ALA A 28 0.28 7.51 -18.69
N GLY A 29 -1.01 7.24 -18.89
CA GLY A 29 -2.09 8.09 -18.38
C GLY A 29 -2.13 8.20 -16.86
N ALA A 30 -1.90 7.09 -16.16
CA ALA A 30 -1.78 7.07 -14.70
C ALA A 30 -0.50 7.78 -14.21
N LEU A 31 0.61 7.63 -14.93
CA LEU A 31 1.89 8.29 -14.63
C LEU A 31 1.83 9.80 -14.85
N LEU A 32 1.05 10.28 -15.80
CA LEU A 32 0.88 11.72 -16.07
C LEU A 32 0.29 12.47 -14.87
N ASP A 33 -0.60 11.80 -14.13
CA ASP A 33 -1.22 12.35 -12.92
C ASP A 33 -0.39 12.09 -11.65
N ALA A 34 0.62 11.21 -11.70
CA ALA A 34 1.42 10.81 -10.55
C ALA A 34 2.68 11.68 -10.37
N GLN A 35 2.99 11.99 -9.11
CA GLN A 35 4.22 12.68 -8.70
C GLN A 35 5.22 11.69 -8.12
N VAL A 36 5.66 10.73 -8.96
CA VAL A 36 6.58 9.66 -8.56
C VAL A 36 7.72 9.55 -9.56
N ASP A 37 8.88 9.13 -9.07
CA ASP A 37 9.98 8.76 -9.96
C ASP A 37 9.63 7.51 -10.78
N LEU A 38 10.00 7.51 -12.05
CA LEU A 38 9.70 6.42 -12.98
C LEU A 38 10.65 5.24 -12.76
N ASN A 39 10.42 4.45 -11.74
CA ASN A 39 11.18 3.25 -11.48
C ASN A 39 10.64 2.07 -12.31
N PRO A 40 11.48 1.44 -13.16
CA PRO A 40 11.04 0.41 -14.10
C PRO A 40 10.35 -0.78 -13.45
N HIS A 41 10.83 -1.22 -12.28
CA HIS A 41 10.23 -2.35 -11.54
C HIS A 41 8.81 -2.04 -11.06
N GLN A 42 8.55 -0.80 -10.59
CA GLN A 42 7.23 -0.39 -10.13
C GLN A 42 6.21 -0.35 -11.28
N ILE A 43 6.64 0.13 -12.44
CA ILE A 43 5.82 0.11 -13.67
C ILE A 43 5.54 -1.32 -14.10
N ASP A 44 6.58 -2.19 -14.14
CA ASP A 44 6.44 -3.59 -14.52
C ASP A 44 5.54 -4.37 -13.54
N ALA A 45 5.59 -4.08 -12.24
CA ALA A 45 4.70 -4.66 -11.24
C ALA A 45 3.23 -4.22 -11.42
N ALA A 46 2.98 -2.93 -11.67
CA ALA A 46 1.64 -2.41 -11.92
C ALA A 46 1.05 -2.97 -13.24
N MET A 47 1.84 -3.05 -14.31
CA MET A 47 1.43 -3.68 -15.56
C MET A 47 1.16 -5.18 -15.41
N PHE A 48 1.97 -5.89 -14.61
CA PHE A 48 1.71 -7.31 -14.31
C PHE A 48 0.33 -7.49 -13.66
N ALA A 49 -0.06 -6.61 -12.73
CA ALA A 49 -1.35 -6.67 -12.06
C ALA A 49 -2.55 -6.41 -13.00
N THR A 50 -2.32 -5.81 -14.17
CA THR A 50 -3.36 -5.54 -15.17
C THR A 50 -3.28 -6.42 -16.41
N SER A 51 -2.30 -7.33 -16.49
CA SER A 51 -2.00 -8.13 -17.69
C SER A 51 -3.12 -9.09 -18.08
N ASN A 52 -3.83 -9.67 -17.11
CA ASN A 52 -4.93 -10.59 -17.35
C ASN A 52 -6.24 -10.05 -16.73
N PRO A 53 -7.21 -9.62 -17.56
CA PRO A 53 -8.48 -9.08 -17.10
C PRO A 53 -9.38 -10.11 -16.40
N LEU A 54 -9.18 -11.41 -16.63
CA LEU A 54 -9.91 -12.51 -16.00
C LEU A 54 -9.32 -12.90 -14.65
N SER A 55 -8.09 -12.45 -14.33
CA SER A 55 -7.44 -12.76 -13.05
C SER A 55 -8.23 -12.17 -11.88
N LYS A 56 -8.45 -12.98 -10.85
CA LYS A 56 -9.04 -12.52 -9.58
C LYS A 56 -8.08 -11.72 -8.72
N GLY A 57 -6.81 -11.67 -9.09
CA GLY A 57 -5.83 -10.83 -8.40
C GLY A 57 -4.40 -11.34 -8.53
N VAL A 58 -3.50 -10.60 -7.88
CA VAL A 58 -2.05 -10.85 -7.89
C VAL A 58 -1.42 -10.58 -6.54
N ILE A 59 -0.23 -11.15 -6.34
CA ILE A 59 0.66 -10.87 -5.21
C ILE A 59 1.84 -10.05 -5.74
N LEU A 60 1.99 -8.83 -5.26
CA LEU A 60 3.18 -8.01 -5.48
C LEU A 60 4.11 -8.20 -4.28
N ALA A 61 5.22 -8.89 -4.52
CA ALA A 61 6.09 -9.43 -3.49
C ALA A 61 7.50 -8.84 -3.51
N ASP A 62 7.63 -7.61 -3.98
CA ASP A 62 8.90 -6.89 -4.06
C ASP A 62 9.51 -6.69 -2.66
N GLU A 63 10.84 -6.71 -2.58
CA GLU A 63 11.56 -6.55 -1.30
C GLU A 63 11.21 -5.23 -0.61
N VAL A 64 11.39 -5.19 0.72
CA VAL A 64 11.18 -3.97 1.52
C VAL A 64 12.01 -2.82 0.95
N GLY A 65 11.39 -1.63 0.85
CA GLY A 65 12.06 -0.41 0.36
C GLY A 65 12.02 -0.22 -1.16
N LEU A 66 11.51 -1.17 -1.95
CA LEU A 66 11.32 -1.01 -3.40
C LEU A 66 10.06 -0.23 -3.78
N GLY A 67 9.18 0.06 -2.82
CA GLY A 67 8.04 0.95 -3.02
C GLY A 67 6.75 0.27 -3.45
N LYS A 68 6.39 -0.87 -2.83
CA LYS A 68 5.12 -1.57 -3.07
C LYS A 68 3.89 -0.68 -3.00
N THR A 69 3.87 0.32 -2.11
CA THR A 69 2.80 1.32 -2.03
C THR A 69 2.69 2.14 -3.33
N ILE A 70 3.83 2.43 -3.99
CA ILE A 70 3.85 3.13 -5.28
C ILE A 70 3.30 2.22 -6.39
N GLU A 71 3.69 0.95 -6.41
CA GLU A 71 3.17 -0.05 -7.37
C GLU A 71 1.65 -0.13 -7.32
N ALA A 72 1.11 -0.28 -6.09
CA ALA A 72 -0.33 -0.31 -5.88
C ALA A 72 -0.99 1.06 -6.15
N GLY A 73 -0.33 2.16 -5.81
CA GLY A 73 -0.78 3.52 -6.12
C GLY A 73 -0.92 3.77 -7.61
N LEU A 74 0.04 3.31 -8.41
CA LEU A 74 -0.03 3.36 -9.88
C LEU A 74 -1.23 2.56 -10.42
N LEU A 75 -1.45 1.36 -9.88
CA LEU A 75 -2.60 0.55 -10.24
C LEU A 75 -3.92 1.22 -9.85
N ILE A 76 -4.01 1.79 -8.65
CA ILE A 76 -5.20 2.54 -8.20
C ILE A 76 -5.43 3.74 -9.11
N ALA A 77 -4.39 4.50 -9.46
CA ALA A 77 -4.48 5.65 -10.37
C ALA A 77 -4.96 5.23 -11.77
N GLN A 78 -4.45 4.10 -12.28
CA GLN A 78 -4.92 3.55 -13.56
C GLN A 78 -6.41 3.15 -13.49
N ARG A 79 -6.83 2.42 -12.44
CA ARG A 79 -8.24 2.06 -12.26
C ARG A 79 -9.12 3.30 -12.12
N TRP A 80 -8.60 4.33 -11.45
CA TRP A 80 -9.29 5.62 -11.34
C TRP A 80 -9.43 6.32 -12.69
N ALA A 81 -8.41 6.31 -13.55
CA ALA A 81 -8.47 6.80 -14.92
C ALA A 81 -9.47 6.00 -15.79
N GLU A 82 -9.59 4.69 -15.55
CA GLU A 82 -10.60 3.80 -16.18
C GLU A 82 -12.03 4.04 -15.65
N ARG A 83 -12.23 5.06 -14.78
CA ARG A 83 -13.51 5.39 -14.13
C ARG A 83 -14.04 4.31 -13.17
N LYS A 84 -13.18 3.46 -12.66
CA LYS A 84 -13.46 2.51 -11.58
C LYS A 84 -13.29 3.23 -10.26
N ARG A 85 -14.38 3.42 -9.53
CA ARG A 85 -14.45 4.34 -8.38
C ARG A 85 -14.67 3.64 -7.04
N ARG A 86 -14.99 2.36 -7.01
CA ARG A 86 -15.20 1.61 -5.77
C ARG A 86 -13.94 0.83 -5.42
N ILE A 87 -13.03 1.47 -4.69
CA ILE A 87 -11.73 0.91 -4.35
C ILE A 87 -11.61 0.78 -2.84
N LEU A 88 -11.21 -0.40 -2.37
CA LEU A 88 -10.98 -0.67 -0.96
C LEU A 88 -9.49 -0.93 -0.71
N VAL A 89 -8.91 -0.25 0.27
CA VAL A 89 -7.55 -0.49 0.76
C VAL A 89 -7.64 -1.01 2.19
N ILE A 90 -7.19 -2.25 2.40
CA ILE A 90 -7.09 -2.87 3.72
C ILE A 90 -5.61 -2.89 4.12
N THR A 91 -5.31 -2.30 5.26
CA THR A 91 -3.93 -2.14 5.72
C THR A 91 -3.85 -2.30 7.24
N PRO A 92 -2.70 -2.57 7.86
CA PRO A 92 -2.53 -2.41 9.30
C PRO A 92 -3.00 -1.04 9.79
N ALA A 93 -3.51 -0.98 11.01
CA ALA A 93 -4.12 0.24 11.54
C ALA A 93 -3.20 1.46 11.46
N ASN A 94 -1.92 1.27 11.74
CA ASN A 94 -0.86 2.27 11.70
C ASN A 94 -0.55 2.81 10.30
N LEU A 95 -0.79 2.05 9.25
CA LEU A 95 -0.47 2.48 7.87
C LEU A 95 -1.64 3.22 7.18
N ARG A 96 -2.83 3.29 7.80
CA ARG A 96 -4.02 3.95 7.19
C ARG A 96 -3.77 5.41 6.82
N LYS A 97 -3.16 6.18 7.73
CA LYS A 97 -2.83 7.60 7.52
C LYS A 97 -1.76 7.77 6.44
N GLN A 98 -0.75 6.89 6.42
CA GLN A 98 0.27 6.88 5.39
C GLN A 98 -0.34 6.63 4.01
N TRP A 99 -1.19 5.62 3.85
CA TRP A 99 -1.89 5.34 2.61
C TRP A 99 -2.74 6.52 2.14
N HIS A 100 -3.48 7.14 3.06
CA HIS A 100 -4.29 8.32 2.76
C HIS A 100 -3.41 9.46 2.22
N GLN A 101 -2.31 9.74 2.89
CA GLN A 101 -1.39 10.81 2.50
C GLN A 101 -0.66 10.50 1.19
N GLU A 102 -0.14 9.27 1.01
CA GLU A 102 0.55 8.89 -0.22
C GLU A 102 -0.37 8.94 -1.45
N LEU A 103 -1.64 8.54 -1.32
CA LEU A 103 -2.62 8.65 -2.40
C LEU A 103 -2.91 10.12 -2.75
N ALA A 104 -3.02 10.99 -1.76
CA ALA A 104 -3.24 12.41 -1.98
C ALA A 104 -2.00 13.10 -2.57
N ASP A 105 -0.83 12.95 -1.93
CA ASP A 105 0.37 13.71 -2.30
C ASP A 105 0.99 13.24 -3.63
N LYS A 106 1.05 11.91 -3.83
CA LYS A 106 1.74 11.33 -4.98
C LYS A 106 0.85 11.09 -6.18
N PHE A 107 -0.44 10.84 -5.96
CA PHE A 107 -1.38 10.49 -7.03
C PHE A 107 -2.54 11.47 -7.18
N GLY A 108 -2.71 12.41 -6.24
CA GLY A 108 -3.83 13.34 -6.21
C GLY A 108 -5.19 12.66 -6.10
N LEU A 109 -5.24 11.50 -5.48
CA LEU A 109 -6.45 10.69 -5.37
C LEU A 109 -7.14 10.92 -4.02
N PRO A 110 -8.45 11.22 -4.02
CA PRO A 110 -9.20 11.40 -2.78
C PRO A 110 -9.47 10.04 -2.13
N ALA A 111 -9.07 9.89 -0.88
CA ALA A 111 -9.33 8.70 -0.08
C ALA A 111 -10.02 9.07 1.23
N THR A 112 -10.75 8.12 1.83
CA THR A 112 -11.43 8.31 3.12
C THR A 112 -11.06 7.17 4.06
N ILE A 113 -10.62 7.50 5.28
CA ILE A 113 -10.33 6.50 6.31
C ILE A 113 -11.62 6.14 7.05
N PHE A 114 -11.94 4.85 7.08
CA PHE A 114 -13.07 4.32 7.88
C PHE A 114 -12.58 3.70 9.17
N GLU A 115 -13.16 4.19 10.26
CA GLU A 115 -12.98 3.75 11.63
C GLU A 115 -14.35 3.59 12.29
N ALA A 116 -14.40 2.99 13.47
CA ALA A 116 -15.66 2.80 14.19
C ALA A 116 -16.41 4.11 14.45
N LYS A 117 -15.69 5.23 14.67
CA LYS A 117 -16.26 6.55 14.91
C LYS A 117 -16.85 7.15 13.63
N SER A 118 -16.05 7.23 12.56
CA SER A 118 -16.47 7.82 11.27
C SER A 118 -17.62 7.00 10.64
N PHE A 119 -17.54 5.68 10.72
CA PHE A 119 -18.60 4.79 10.23
C PHE A 119 -19.93 5.00 10.95
N ARG A 120 -19.92 5.03 12.31
CA ARG A 120 -21.11 5.30 13.10
C ARG A 120 -21.73 6.67 12.82
N GLN A 121 -20.91 7.67 12.55
CA GLN A 121 -21.38 9.00 12.18
C GLN A 121 -22.13 8.96 10.85
N LEU A 122 -21.58 8.33 9.81
CA LEU A 122 -22.23 8.20 8.49
C LEU A 122 -23.56 7.43 8.58
N VAL A 123 -23.64 6.40 9.41
CA VAL A 123 -24.90 5.68 9.67
C VAL A 123 -25.93 6.60 10.35
N LYS A 124 -25.51 7.43 11.31
CA LYS A 124 -26.38 8.44 11.95
C LYS A 124 -26.88 9.50 10.96
N GLU A 125 -26.05 9.83 9.97
CA GLU A 125 -26.39 10.75 8.87
C GLU A 125 -27.30 10.13 7.81
N GLY A 126 -27.69 8.84 7.97
CA GLY A 126 -28.66 8.15 7.13
C GLY A 126 -28.07 7.20 6.07
N ALA A 127 -26.76 6.96 6.07
CA ALA A 127 -26.17 6.00 5.16
C ALA A 127 -26.55 4.56 5.56
N VAL A 128 -27.22 3.82 4.68
CA VAL A 128 -27.60 2.41 4.90
C VAL A 128 -26.35 1.52 4.97
N ASN A 129 -25.44 1.69 4.03
CA ASN A 129 -24.11 1.09 4.04
C ASN A 129 -23.08 2.14 3.62
N PRO A 130 -22.29 2.68 4.58
CA PRO A 130 -21.26 3.66 4.29
C PRO A 130 -20.20 3.21 3.26
N PHE A 131 -19.95 1.90 3.13
CA PHE A 131 -19.03 1.37 2.11
C PHE A 131 -19.56 1.49 0.68
N ASN A 132 -20.89 1.56 0.49
CA ASN A 132 -21.48 1.67 -0.84
C ASN A 132 -21.46 3.12 -1.36
N ARG A 133 -20.27 3.66 -1.54
CA ARG A 133 -20.02 5.00 -2.09
C ARG A 133 -18.92 4.95 -3.15
N SER A 134 -18.94 5.91 -4.05
CA SER A 134 -17.84 6.14 -4.99
C SER A 134 -16.68 6.79 -4.25
N GLY A 135 -15.48 6.25 -4.41
CA GLY A 135 -14.26 6.75 -3.79
C GLY A 135 -13.32 5.64 -3.37
N ILE A 136 -12.18 6.02 -2.80
CA ILE A 136 -11.21 5.11 -2.22
C ILE A 136 -11.45 5.08 -0.72
N ILE A 137 -11.69 3.88 -0.18
CA ILE A 137 -11.90 3.66 1.26
C ILE A 137 -10.71 2.94 1.83
N ILE A 138 -10.16 3.44 2.93
CA ILE A 138 -9.03 2.84 3.65
C ILE A 138 -9.53 2.39 5.02
N CYS A 139 -9.27 1.13 5.40
CA CYS A 139 -9.63 0.62 6.72
C CYS A 139 -8.63 -0.44 7.23
N SER A 140 -8.72 -0.78 8.53
CA SER A 140 -7.90 -1.85 9.11
C SER A 140 -8.50 -3.23 8.84
N TYR A 141 -7.67 -4.27 8.98
CA TYR A 141 -8.06 -5.68 8.86
C TYR A 141 -9.23 -6.03 9.79
N GLN A 142 -9.09 -5.66 11.06
CA GLN A 142 -10.07 -5.95 12.10
C GLN A 142 -11.39 -5.22 11.83
N PHE A 143 -11.30 -3.96 11.40
CA PHE A 143 -12.49 -3.18 11.06
C PHE A 143 -13.23 -3.79 9.86
N ALA A 144 -12.52 -4.13 8.80
CA ALA A 144 -13.10 -4.77 7.62
C ALA A 144 -13.72 -6.15 7.95
N ALA A 145 -13.06 -6.96 8.77
CA ALA A 145 -13.58 -8.25 9.20
C ALA A 145 -14.83 -8.13 10.09
N ARG A 146 -14.87 -7.17 11.04
CA ARG A 146 -16.07 -6.88 11.84
C ARG A 146 -17.25 -6.39 10.98
N LYS A 147 -16.95 -5.80 9.82
CA LYS A 147 -17.90 -5.27 8.85
C LYS A 147 -18.01 -6.13 7.58
N ALA A 148 -17.68 -7.42 7.68
CA ALA A 148 -17.63 -8.35 6.55
C ALA A 148 -18.92 -8.40 5.73
N VAL A 149 -20.10 -8.28 6.38
CA VAL A 149 -21.41 -8.29 5.70
C VAL A 149 -21.58 -7.04 4.84
N GLU A 150 -21.27 -5.87 5.39
CA GLU A 150 -21.35 -4.59 4.69
C GLU A 150 -20.32 -4.53 3.56
N VAL A 151 -19.10 -5.03 3.77
CA VAL A 151 -18.04 -5.12 2.76
C VAL A 151 -18.47 -6.05 1.61
N LYS A 152 -19.02 -7.24 1.92
CA LYS A 152 -19.48 -8.24 0.93
C LYS A 152 -20.57 -7.71 0.03
N SER A 153 -21.41 -6.81 0.52
CA SER A 153 -22.56 -6.27 -0.23
C SER A 153 -22.18 -5.22 -1.28
N VAL A 154 -20.90 -4.81 -1.34
CA VAL A 154 -20.41 -3.80 -2.30
C VAL A 154 -19.74 -4.49 -3.48
N ALA A 155 -20.06 -4.09 -4.69
CA ALA A 155 -19.36 -4.50 -5.91
C ALA A 155 -18.08 -3.67 -6.06
N TRP A 156 -16.99 -4.13 -5.44
CA TRP A 156 -15.70 -3.45 -5.50
C TRP A 156 -15.04 -3.62 -6.88
N ASP A 157 -14.51 -2.54 -7.42
CA ASP A 157 -13.72 -2.55 -8.65
C ASP A 157 -12.30 -3.06 -8.41
N LEU A 158 -11.73 -2.78 -7.22
CA LEU A 158 -10.41 -3.20 -6.80
C LEU A 158 -10.33 -3.27 -5.27
N VAL A 159 -9.65 -4.30 -4.77
CA VAL A 159 -9.27 -4.40 -3.35
C VAL A 159 -7.76 -4.53 -3.25
N VAL A 160 -7.13 -3.60 -2.56
CA VAL A 160 -5.69 -3.64 -2.24
C VAL A 160 -5.53 -4.03 -0.78
N ILE A 161 -4.68 -5.01 -0.50
CA ILE A 161 -4.43 -5.50 0.86
C ILE A 161 -2.93 -5.41 1.13
N ASP A 162 -2.56 -4.50 2.02
CA ASP A 162 -1.16 -4.27 2.38
C ASP A 162 -0.75 -5.14 3.58
N GLU A 163 0.54 -5.50 3.64
CA GLU A 163 1.10 -6.47 4.60
C GLU A 163 0.30 -7.80 4.63
N ALA A 164 0.01 -8.31 3.44
CA ALA A 164 -0.86 -9.48 3.22
C ALA A 164 -0.31 -10.79 3.82
N HIS A 165 0.92 -10.81 4.32
CA HIS A 165 1.46 -11.95 5.08
C HIS A 165 0.56 -12.31 6.28
N ARG A 166 -0.25 -11.39 6.81
CA ARG A 166 -1.25 -11.64 7.86
C ARG A 166 -2.36 -12.62 7.42
N LEU A 167 -2.57 -12.81 6.12
CA LEU A 167 -3.58 -13.71 5.54
C LEU A 167 -3.06 -15.11 5.21
N ARG A 168 -1.73 -15.36 5.30
CA ARG A 168 -1.09 -16.61 4.87
C ARG A 168 -1.63 -17.87 5.59
N ASN A 169 -2.18 -17.73 6.79
CA ASN A 169 -2.76 -18.81 7.57
C ASN A 169 -4.30 -18.87 7.45
N VAL A 170 -4.90 -18.38 6.37
CA VAL A 170 -6.36 -18.35 6.18
C VAL A 170 -7.00 -19.75 6.22
N TYR A 171 -6.25 -20.80 5.86
CA TYR A 171 -6.67 -22.19 5.93
C TYR A 171 -6.80 -22.74 7.37
N LYS A 172 -6.24 -22.06 8.37
CA LYS A 172 -6.34 -22.45 9.78
C LYS A 172 -7.69 -21.96 10.35
N PRO A 173 -8.46 -22.81 11.07
CA PRO A 173 -9.76 -22.43 11.65
C PRO A 173 -9.68 -21.28 12.66
N GLU A 174 -8.55 -21.15 13.34
CA GLU A 174 -8.28 -20.15 14.38
C GLU A 174 -8.20 -18.74 13.80
N ASN A 175 -7.80 -18.59 12.53
CA ASN A 175 -7.69 -17.27 11.89
C ASN A 175 -9.05 -16.76 11.39
N LYS A 176 -9.90 -16.34 12.33
CA LYS A 176 -11.26 -15.87 12.07
C LYS A 176 -11.26 -14.63 11.17
N THR A 177 -10.34 -13.69 11.41
CA THR A 177 -10.22 -12.43 10.63
C THR A 177 -9.93 -12.69 9.16
N ALA A 178 -8.93 -13.51 8.86
CA ALA A 178 -8.58 -13.82 7.47
C ALA A 178 -9.70 -14.57 6.75
N ARG A 179 -10.38 -15.51 7.43
CA ARG A 179 -11.52 -16.24 6.84
C ARG A 179 -12.72 -15.37 6.57
N ALA A 180 -13.07 -14.46 7.50
CA ALA A 180 -14.16 -13.50 7.30
C ALA A 180 -13.88 -12.57 6.09
N LEU A 181 -12.64 -12.12 5.94
CA LEU A 181 -12.22 -11.31 4.79
C LEU A 181 -12.21 -12.12 3.50
N GLN A 182 -11.75 -13.37 3.49
CA GLN A 182 -11.77 -14.24 2.33
C GLN A 182 -13.21 -14.41 1.80
N GLU A 183 -14.15 -14.68 2.68
CA GLU A 183 -15.56 -14.81 2.33
C GLU A 183 -16.15 -13.49 1.81
N ALA A 184 -15.87 -12.37 2.49
CA ALA A 184 -16.38 -11.06 2.10
C ALA A 184 -15.83 -10.56 0.76
N LEU A 185 -14.60 -10.95 0.42
CA LEU A 185 -13.86 -10.50 -0.75
C LEU A 185 -13.69 -11.60 -1.82
N SER A 186 -14.59 -12.57 -1.88
CA SER A 186 -14.50 -13.70 -2.83
C SER A 186 -14.64 -13.27 -4.30
N GLN A 187 -15.32 -12.18 -4.61
CA GLN A 187 -15.65 -11.73 -5.97
C GLN A 187 -14.68 -10.69 -6.56
N PRO A 188 -14.28 -9.61 -5.84
CA PRO A 188 -13.52 -8.52 -6.43
C PRO A 188 -12.09 -8.93 -6.82
N GLN A 189 -11.51 -8.19 -7.77
CA GLN A 189 -10.08 -8.27 -8.07
C GLN A 189 -9.27 -7.79 -6.86
N LYS A 190 -8.26 -8.57 -6.47
CA LYS A 190 -7.43 -8.32 -5.28
C LYS A 190 -5.96 -8.11 -5.66
N VAL A 191 -5.30 -7.20 -4.97
CA VAL A 191 -3.84 -7.04 -5.03
C VAL A 191 -3.29 -7.16 -3.62
N LEU A 192 -2.51 -8.20 -3.39
CA LEU A 192 -1.86 -8.46 -2.12
C LEU A 192 -0.43 -7.91 -2.15
N LEU A 193 -0.09 -7.04 -1.21
CA LEU A 193 1.25 -6.48 -1.06
C LEU A 193 1.94 -7.17 0.11
N THR A 194 3.09 -7.77 -0.13
CA THR A 194 3.89 -8.39 0.94
C THR A 194 5.33 -8.54 0.50
N ALA A 195 6.28 -8.32 1.41
CA ALA A 195 7.68 -8.64 1.13
C ALA A 195 7.99 -10.14 1.31
N THR A 196 7.14 -10.85 2.04
CA THR A 196 7.37 -12.24 2.45
C THR A 196 6.20 -13.15 2.09
N PRO A 197 6.01 -13.47 0.79
CA PRO A 197 4.89 -14.33 0.34
C PRO A 197 5.06 -15.79 0.77
N LEU A 198 6.28 -16.23 1.04
CA LEU A 198 6.63 -17.58 1.47
C LEU A 198 7.72 -17.48 2.54
N GLN A 199 7.50 -18.08 3.70
CA GLN A 199 8.42 -17.98 4.82
C GLN A 199 8.76 -19.35 5.43
N ASN A 200 7.86 -19.93 6.19
CA ASN A 200 8.11 -21.14 6.97
C ASN A 200 7.58 -22.41 6.30
N SER A 201 6.54 -22.29 5.50
CA SER A 201 5.87 -23.43 4.89
C SER A 201 5.23 -23.07 3.55
N LEU A 202 5.26 -23.98 2.60
CA LEU A 202 4.51 -23.87 1.34
C LEU A 202 3.00 -23.68 1.55
N LEU A 203 2.48 -24.06 2.73
CA LEU A 203 1.09 -23.82 3.08
C LEU A 203 0.76 -22.34 3.25
N GLU A 204 1.73 -21.50 3.59
CA GLU A 204 1.56 -20.04 3.65
C GLU A 204 1.29 -19.46 2.27
N LEU A 205 2.04 -19.95 1.26
CA LEU A 205 1.82 -19.58 -0.13
C LEU A 205 0.46 -20.09 -0.62
N TYR A 206 0.08 -21.32 -0.26
CA TYR A 206 -1.26 -21.83 -0.51
C TYR A 206 -2.32 -20.90 0.09
N GLY A 207 -2.13 -20.45 1.33
CA GLY A 207 -3.06 -19.53 2.00
C GLY A 207 -3.22 -18.21 1.27
N LEU A 208 -2.14 -17.55 0.86
CA LEU A 208 -2.19 -16.30 0.12
C LEU A 208 -2.83 -16.45 -1.27
N VAL A 209 -2.45 -17.51 -2.00
CA VAL A 209 -2.99 -17.79 -3.33
C VAL A 209 -4.47 -18.15 -3.25
N SER A 210 -4.89 -19.00 -2.29
CA SER A 210 -6.30 -19.35 -2.09
C SER A 210 -7.15 -18.17 -1.64
N PHE A 211 -6.57 -17.18 -0.96
CA PHE A 211 -7.25 -15.93 -0.64
C PHE A 211 -7.59 -15.12 -1.91
N ILE A 212 -6.72 -15.15 -2.91
CA ILE A 212 -6.98 -14.52 -4.21
C ILE A 212 -7.99 -15.33 -5.00
N ASP A 213 -7.66 -16.60 -5.26
CA ASP A 213 -8.48 -17.52 -6.04
C ASP A 213 -8.26 -18.96 -5.58
N GLU A 214 -9.29 -19.58 -5.04
CA GLU A 214 -9.27 -20.97 -4.57
C GLU A 214 -9.08 -21.99 -5.71
N ARG A 215 -9.19 -21.55 -6.98
CA ARG A 215 -9.08 -22.37 -8.17
C ARG A 215 -7.67 -22.46 -8.76
N VAL A 216 -6.69 -21.84 -8.17
CA VAL A 216 -5.28 -21.95 -8.60
C VAL A 216 -4.67 -23.27 -8.19
N PHE A 217 -5.01 -23.70 -7.00
CA PHE A 217 -4.68 -25.00 -6.45
C PHE A 217 -5.97 -25.77 -6.18
N GLY A 218 -5.86 -27.06 -5.99
CA GLY A 218 -6.95 -27.86 -5.45
C GLY A 218 -7.25 -27.51 -3.98
N ASP A 219 -7.93 -28.38 -3.28
CA ASP A 219 -8.09 -28.25 -1.85
C ASP A 219 -6.76 -28.40 -1.08
N LEU A 220 -6.78 -28.08 0.22
CA LEU A 220 -5.59 -28.13 1.08
C LEU A 220 -4.91 -29.50 1.07
N ASP A 221 -5.68 -30.57 1.04
CA ASP A 221 -5.16 -31.95 1.07
C ASP A 221 -4.54 -32.35 -0.27
N SER A 222 -5.11 -31.91 -1.39
CA SER A 222 -4.52 -32.04 -2.72
C SER A 222 -3.19 -31.29 -2.81
N PHE A 223 -3.16 -30.03 -2.32
CA PHE A 223 -1.93 -29.25 -2.29
C PHE A 223 -0.83 -29.91 -1.44
N LYS A 224 -1.16 -30.35 -0.23
CA LYS A 224 -0.21 -31.06 0.64
C LYS A 224 0.34 -32.32 -0.03
N SER A 225 -0.50 -33.03 -0.78
CA SER A 225 -0.09 -34.28 -1.43
C SER A 225 0.88 -34.05 -2.59
N GLN A 226 0.66 -33.00 -3.37
CA GLN A 226 1.46 -32.69 -4.56
C GLN A 226 2.72 -31.90 -4.19
N PHE A 227 2.60 -30.90 -3.31
CA PHE A 227 3.64 -29.91 -3.04
C PHE A 227 4.14 -29.91 -1.60
N GLY A 228 3.51 -30.62 -0.66
CA GLY A 228 3.89 -30.63 0.77
C GLY A 228 5.31 -31.15 1.06
N ALA A 229 5.86 -31.98 0.18
CA ALA A 229 7.25 -32.37 0.19
C ALA A 229 7.79 -32.28 -1.24
N LEU A 230 8.41 -31.15 -1.58
CA LEU A 230 9.06 -30.95 -2.89
C LEU A 230 10.28 -31.87 -3.02
N LYS A 231 10.06 -33.10 -3.46
CA LYS A 231 11.13 -34.11 -3.61
C LYS A 231 11.73 -34.16 -5.01
N ASN A 232 11.01 -33.69 -6.02
CA ASN A 232 11.36 -33.80 -7.43
C ASN A 232 11.36 -32.44 -8.12
N ALA A 233 12.25 -32.24 -9.11
CA ALA A 233 12.32 -31.04 -9.93
C ALA A 233 10.99 -30.75 -10.66
N GLU A 234 10.30 -31.78 -11.14
CA GLU A 234 9.01 -31.65 -11.85
C GLU A 234 7.91 -31.02 -10.99
N SER A 235 7.82 -31.37 -9.70
CA SER A 235 6.87 -30.77 -8.76
C SER A 235 7.19 -29.30 -8.50
N PHE A 236 8.46 -28.95 -8.58
CA PHE A 236 8.96 -27.59 -8.41
C PHE A 236 8.56 -26.72 -9.59
N ASP A 237 8.82 -27.19 -10.79
CA ASP A 237 8.49 -26.49 -12.05
C ASP A 237 6.97 -26.34 -12.20
N ALA A 238 6.21 -27.37 -11.85
CA ALA A 238 4.75 -27.31 -11.84
C ALA A 238 4.23 -26.22 -10.88
N LEU A 239 4.76 -26.15 -9.66
CA LEU A 239 4.38 -25.11 -8.70
C LEU A 239 4.78 -23.71 -9.19
N LYS A 240 6.00 -23.57 -9.74
CA LYS A 240 6.50 -22.32 -10.31
C LYS A 240 5.60 -21.81 -11.43
N ASN A 241 5.22 -22.68 -12.35
CA ASN A 241 4.36 -22.31 -13.48
C ASN A 241 2.96 -21.86 -13.03
N ARG A 242 2.41 -22.46 -11.96
CA ARG A 242 1.12 -22.04 -11.40
C ARG A 242 1.18 -20.70 -10.66
N ILE A 243 2.33 -20.37 -10.06
CA ILE A 243 2.51 -19.13 -9.30
C ILE A 243 2.90 -17.96 -10.22
N ALA A 244 3.63 -18.22 -11.30
CA ALA A 244 4.16 -17.19 -12.20
C ALA A 244 3.11 -16.17 -12.70
N PRO A 245 1.86 -16.56 -13.03
CA PRO A 245 0.82 -15.59 -13.44
C PRO A 245 0.23 -14.77 -12.30
N ILE A 246 0.53 -15.12 -11.04
CA ILE A 246 -0.15 -14.55 -9.86
C ILE A 246 0.82 -13.79 -8.96
N CYS A 247 2.09 -14.18 -8.93
CA CYS A 247 3.08 -13.59 -8.04
C CYS A 247 4.21 -12.93 -8.81
N LYS A 248 4.41 -11.65 -8.55
CA LYS A 248 5.53 -10.86 -9.05
C LYS A 248 6.44 -10.48 -7.90
N ARG A 249 7.75 -10.69 -8.07
CA ARG A 249 8.76 -10.31 -7.08
C ARG A 249 9.99 -9.72 -7.76
N THR A 250 10.45 -8.58 -7.24
CA THR A 250 11.70 -7.93 -7.61
C THR A 250 12.63 -7.88 -6.39
N LEU A 251 13.89 -8.13 -6.60
CA LEU A 251 14.93 -8.07 -5.57
C LEU A 251 15.73 -6.77 -5.69
N ARG A 252 16.19 -6.22 -4.57
CA ARG A 252 17.02 -5.01 -4.55
C ARG A 252 18.25 -5.11 -5.46
N ARG A 253 18.91 -6.27 -5.47
CA ARG A 253 20.07 -6.52 -6.36
C ARG A 253 19.76 -6.42 -7.86
N GLN A 254 18.52 -6.67 -8.27
CA GLN A 254 18.09 -6.54 -9.67
C GLN A 254 17.90 -5.08 -10.10
N VAL A 255 17.74 -4.19 -9.14
CA VAL A 255 17.48 -2.76 -9.36
C VAL A 255 18.68 -1.85 -9.07
N GLU A 256 19.77 -2.39 -8.54
CA GLU A 256 21.00 -1.64 -8.21
C GLU A 256 21.57 -0.83 -9.39
N ALA A 257 21.34 -1.28 -10.62
CA ALA A 257 21.81 -0.58 -11.82
C ALA A 257 21.19 0.82 -11.98
N TYR A 258 19.99 1.05 -11.46
CA TYR A 258 19.27 2.32 -11.57
C TYR A 258 18.78 2.89 -10.24
N VAL A 259 18.83 2.12 -9.15
CA VAL A 259 18.51 2.56 -7.79
C VAL A 259 19.76 2.47 -6.92
N LYS A 260 20.38 3.62 -6.63
CA LYS A 260 21.56 3.66 -5.74
C LYS A 260 21.09 3.78 -4.29
N TYR A 261 21.57 2.88 -3.45
CA TYR A 261 21.36 2.90 -2.01
C TYR A 261 22.63 3.33 -1.29
N THR A 262 22.47 4.12 -0.22
CA THR A 262 23.55 4.51 0.70
C THR A 262 23.70 3.47 1.81
N LYS A 263 24.76 3.57 2.62
CA LYS A 263 25.00 2.66 3.74
C LYS A 263 24.39 3.18 5.04
N ARG A 264 24.16 2.27 5.98
CA ARG A 264 23.86 2.59 7.37
C ARG A 264 25.16 2.56 8.17
N ILE A 265 25.35 3.53 9.04
CA ILE A 265 26.50 3.65 9.94
C ILE A 265 25.98 3.56 11.37
N PRO A 266 26.14 2.42 12.06
CA PRO A 266 25.65 2.27 13.43
C PRO A 266 26.50 3.06 14.40
N LEU A 267 25.84 3.68 15.38
CA LEU A 267 26.49 4.38 16.50
C LEU A 267 25.80 3.99 17.80
N LEU A 268 26.41 3.09 18.56
CA LEU A 268 25.90 2.67 19.86
C LEU A 268 26.39 3.63 20.96
N ARG A 269 25.46 4.06 21.81
CA ARG A 269 25.75 4.83 23.02
C ARG A 269 25.25 4.10 24.25
N GLU A 270 26.21 3.63 25.02
CA GLU A 270 25.95 3.00 26.30
C GLU A 270 25.85 4.08 27.40
N PHE A 271 24.95 3.86 28.35
CA PHE A 271 24.80 4.71 29.53
C PHE A 271 24.58 3.86 30.80
N THR A 272 24.91 4.40 31.95
CA THR A 272 24.65 3.79 33.25
C THR A 272 23.64 4.68 33.98
N PRO A 273 22.49 4.12 34.41
CA PRO A 273 21.51 4.86 35.19
C PRO A 273 22.07 5.37 36.52
N SER A 274 21.51 6.42 37.08
CA SER A 274 21.77 6.83 38.43
C SER A 274 21.21 5.83 39.46
N ALA A 275 21.64 5.92 40.72
CA ALA A 275 21.13 5.04 41.78
C ALA A 275 19.59 5.19 41.95
N ASP A 276 19.07 6.40 41.82
CA ASP A 276 17.64 6.69 41.93
C ASP A 276 16.86 6.15 40.73
N GLU A 277 17.40 6.25 39.50
CA GLU A 277 16.81 5.64 38.30
C GLU A 277 16.78 4.11 38.43
N THR A 278 17.84 3.50 38.92
CA THR A 278 17.91 2.05 39.16
C THR A 278 16.91 1.64 40.26
N ALA A 279 16.80 2.40 41.36
CA ALA A 279 15.81 2.11 42.40
C ALA A 279 14.36 2.21 41.87
N LEU A 280 14.05 3.23 41.07
CA LEU A 280 12.74 3.39 40.43
C LEU A 280 12.43 2.22 39.52
N TYR A 281 13.40 1.82 38.70
CA TYR A 281 13.26 0.67 37.78
C TYR A 281 12.94 -0.62 38.53
N ASN A 282 13.66 -0.90 39.60
CA ASN A 282 13.46 -2.09 40.44
C ASN A 282 12.08 -2.06 41.12
N HIS A 283 11.70 -0.96 41.77
CA HIS A 283 10.41 -0.84 42.45
C HIS A 283 9.21 -1.01 41.49
N VAL A 284 9.25 -0.38 40.33
CA VAL A 284 8.16 -0.51 39.33
C VAL A 284 8.15 -1.93 38.76
N THR A 285 9.31 -2.55 38.54
CA THR A 285 9.41 -3.92 38.05
C THR A 285 8.83 -4.91 39.06
N GLU A 286 9.21 -4.81 40.35
CA GLU A 286 8.65 -5.65 41.43
C GLU A 286 7.14 -5.47 41.58
N TYR A 287 6.63 -4.24 41.37
CA TYR A 287 5.20 -3.96 41.37
C TYR A 287 4.49 -4.68 40.23
N LEU A 288 5.00 -4.59 39.01
CA LEU A 288 4.39 -5.21 37.82
C LEU A 288 4.40 -6.74 37.87
N GLU A 289 5.28 -7.35 38.67
CA GLU A 289 5.42 -8.80 38.87
C GLU A 289 4.46 -9.38 39.92
N ARG A 290 3.73 -8.55 40.69
CA ARG A 290 2.77 -9.01 41.70
C ARG A 290 1.68 -9.84 41.06
N GLU A 291 1.24 -10.92 41.72
CA GLU A 291 0.17 -11.82 41.22
C GLU A 291 -1.17 -11.07 41.04
N ALA A 292 -1.51 -10.18 41.95
CA ALA A 292 -2.72 -9.36 41.91
C ALA A 292 -2.40 -7.87 41.83
N LEU A 293 -2.89 -7.21 40.77
CA LEU A 293 -2.81 -5.75 40.56
C LEU A 293 -4.22 -5.22 40.34
N HIS A 294 -4.67 -4.34 41.24
CA HIS A 294 -6.03 -3.78 41.16
C HIS A 294 -6.11 -2.58 40.22
N ALA A 295 -4.99 -1.94 39.90
CA ALA A 295 -4.91 -0.85 38.92
C ALA A 295 -5.08 -1.34 37.49
N LEU A 296 -4.73 -2.58 37.19
CA LEU A 296 -4.74 -3.16 35.85
C LEU A 296 -5.90 -4.15 35.66
N PRO A 297 -6.68 -4.02 34.58
CA PRO A 297 -7.70 -5.03 34.23
C PRO A 297 -7.03 -6.37 33.91
N ASN A 298 -7.58 -7.49 34.41
CA ASN A 298 -7.01 -8.83 34.17
C ASN A 298 -6.95 -9.15 32.67
N SER A 299 -7.97 -8.76 31.94
CA SER A 299 -8.09 -8.97 30.47
C SER A 299 -7.03 -8.24 29.65
N GLN A 300 -6.44 -7.14 30.18
CA GLN A 300 -5.49 -6.28 29.46
C GLN A 300 -4.15 -6.15 30.19
N ARG A 301 -3.95 -6.93 31.24
CA ARG A 301 -2.77 -6.83 32.11
C ARG A 301 -1.45 -6.95 31.32
N GLN A 302 -1.36 -7.91 30.43
CA GLN A 302 -0.14 -8.15 29.63
C GLN A 302 0.21 -6.96 28.77
N LEU A 303 -0.77 -6.38 28.10
CA LEU A 303 -0.60 -5.20 27.23
C LEU A 303 -0.12 -3.99 28.04
N ILE A 304 -0.83 -3.67 29.12
CA ILE A 304 -0.50 -2.48 29.93
C ILE A 304 0.86 -2.66 30.61
N THR A 305 1.19 -3.85 31.09
CA THR A 305 2.52 -4.15 31.66
C THR A 305 3.63 -3.90 30.64
N LEU A 306 3.44 -4.34 29.38
CA LEU A 306 4.38 -4.08 28.28
C LEU A 306 4.59 -2.58 28.08
N VAL A 307 3.52 -1.81 28.02
CA VAL A 307 3.58 -0.34 27.85
C VAL A 307 4.28 0.32 29.02
N LEU A 308 3.94 -0.03 30.26
CA LEU A 308 4.59 0.55 31.44
C LEU A 308 6.10 0.26 31.49
N ARG A 309 6.53 -0.94 31.08
CA ARG A 309 7.96 -1.26 30.94
C ARG A 309 8.66 -0.41 29.87
N LYS A 310 8.01 -0.20 28.74
CA LYS A 310 8.54 0.68 27.68
C LYS A 310 8.65 2.14 28.14
N LEU A 311 7.62 2.65 28.82
CA LEU A 311 7.65 4.01 29.41
C LEU A 311 8.75 4.17 30.46
N LEU A 312 8.96 3.14 31.28
CA LEU A 312 10.02 3.11 32.28
C LEU A 312 11.43 3.14 31.63
N ALA A 313 11.62 2.43 30.53
CA ALA A 313 12.86 2.43 29.77
C ALA A 313 13.04 3.72 28.93
N SER A 314 11.97 4.46 28.65
CA SER A 314 11.99 5.71 27.90
C SER A 314 12.48 6.88 28.74
N SER A 315 11.72 7.28 29.77
CA SER A 315 12.12 8.38 30.69
C SER A 315 11.36 8.31 32.00
N THR A 316 11.95 8.89 33.08
CA THR A 316 11.29 9.01 34.37
C THR A 316 10.04 9.91 34.31
N PHE A 317 9.99 10.85 33.38
CA PHE A 317 8.82 11.70 33.11
C PHE A 317 7.65 10.94 32.52
N ALA A 318 7.92 10.02 31.57
CA ALA A 318 6.90 9.24 30.95
C ALA A 318 6.23 8.27 31.94
N ILE A 319 7.04 7.55 32.74
CA ILE A 319 6.49 6.61 33.72
C ILE A 319 5.78 7.33 34.87
N ALA A 320 6.25 8.53 35.32
CA ALA A 320 5.59 9.33 36.35
C ALA A 320 4.14 9.64 35.99
N GLY A 321 3.89 9.98 34.74
CA GLY A 321 2.54 10.25 34.25
C GLY A 321 1.64 9.01 34.18
N ALA A 322 2.18 7.89 33.73
CA ALA A 322 1.42 6.64 33.73
C ALA A 322 1.07 6.20 35.18
N LEU A 323 2.02 6.32 36.13
CA LEU A 323 1.77 6.04 37.55
C LEU A 323 0.68 6.95 38.12
N GLU A 324 0.64 8.23 37.72
CA GLU A 324 -0.42 9.18 38.11
C GLU A 324 -1.80 8.71 37.58
N THR A 325 -1.90 8.32 36.31
CA THR A 325 -3.13 7.81 35.72
C THR A 325 -3.64 6.58 36.48
N LEU A 326 -2.76 5.61 36.77
CA LEU A 326 -3.10 4.42 37.56
C LEU A 326 -3.57 4.77 38.99
N THR A 327 -2.87 5.68 39.67
CA THR A 327 -3.23 6.15 41.00
C THR A 327 -4.61 6.79 41.01
N ASN A 328 -4.88 7.70 40.07
CA ASN A 328 -6.17 8.39 39.97
C ASN A 328 -7.33 7.42 39.71
N ARG A 329 -7.11 6.41 38.89
CA ARG A 329 -8.08 5.35 38.63
C ARG A 329 -8.42 4.56 39.91
N LEU A 330 -7.39 4.15 40.67
CA LEU A 330 -7.63 3.43 41.94
C LEU A 330 -8.37 4.31 42.96
N LYS A 331 -8.01 5.59 43.08
CA LYS A 331 -8.70 6.55 43.94
C LYS A 331 -10.15 6.74 43.56
N LYS A 332 -10.46 6.85 42.26
CA LYS A 332 -11.82 6.89 41.74
C LYS A 332 -12.58 5.62 42.06
N ALA A 333 -11.96 4.46 41.82
CA ALA A 333 -12.54 3.16 42.13
C ALA A 333 -12.79 2.92 43.65
N LEU A 334 -12.02 3.57 44.52
CA LEU A 334 -12.20 3.57 45.98
C LEU A 334 -13.34 4.49 46.40
N ALA A 335 -13.45 5.69 45.74
CA ALA A 335 -14.50 6.67 46.03
C ALA A 335 -15.89 6.24 45.55
N GLU A 336 -16.01 5.54 44.41
CA GLU A 336 -17.27 5.05 43.86
C GLU A 336 -17.95 3.97 44.74
N LYS A 337 -17.24 3.35 45.70
CA LYS A 337 -17.81 2.46 46.69
C LYS A 337 -18.68 3.16 47.74
N ALA A 338 -18.56 4.46 47.88
CA ALA A 338 -19.37 5.26 48.80
C ALA A 338 -20.76 5.66 48.23
N SER A 339 -20.99 5.52 46.92
CA SER A 339 -22.26 5.78 46.24
C SER A 339 -22.76 4.49 45.57
N THR A 340 -23.88 3.97 46.17
CA THR A 340 -24.61 2.82 45.62
C THR A 340 -25.07 3.05 44.19
N LEU A 341 -24.95 2.00 43.39
CA LEU A 341 -25.81 1.69 42.23
C LEU A 341 -26.05 2.76 41.18
N ASP A 342 -25.21 2.89 40.18
CA ASP A 342 -25.73 2.89 38.80
C ASP A 342 -24.60 2.61 37.76
N LYS A 343 -24.89 1.60 36.96
CA LYS A 343 -24.60 1.33 35.56
C LYS A 343 -23.40 1.99 34.88
N GLY A 344 -22.42 1.19 34.59
CA GLY A 344 -21.39 1.47 33.61
C GLY A 344 -20.09 0.80 33.95
N ALA A 345 -19.99 -0.50 33.64
CA ALA A 345 -18.70 -1.18 33.67
C ALA A 345 -17.74 -0.40 32.74
N ASP A 346 -16.78 0.28 33.35
CA ASP A 346 -15.60 0.78 32.65
C ASP A 346 -14.80 -0.47 32.23
N ASN A 347 -15.05 -0.93 30.99
CA ASN A 347 -14.51 -2.16 30.42
C ASN A 347 -13.01 -2.09 30.09
N GLY A 348 -12.21 -1.32 30.87
CA GLY A 348 -10.77 -1.15 30.60
C GLY A 348 -10.45 -0.20 29.43
N ARG A 349 -11.42 0.10 28.56
CA ARG A 349 -11.23 1.03 27.44
C ARG A 349 -10.85 2.44 27.88
N GLY A 350 -11.39 2.93 28.99
CA GLY A 350 -11.03 4.24 29.51
C GLY A 350 -9.55 4.35 29.91
N LEU A 351 -8.94 3.30 30.43
CA LEU A 351 -7.51 3.30 30.76
C LEU A 351 -6.63 3.26 29.50
N ILE A 352 -7.04 2.51 28.50
CA ILE A 352 -6.35 2.49 27.21
C ILE A 352 -6.46 3.87 26.55
N ASP A 353 -7.66 4.47 26.52
CA ASP A 353 -7.87 5.79 25.93
C ASP A 353 -7.04 6.88 26.67
N GLU A 354 -6.90 6.81 28.01
CA GLU A 354 -6.09 7.73 28.79
C GLU A 354 -4.58 7.53 28.59
N LEU A 355 -4.12 6.29 28.42
CA LEU A 355 -2.73 5.99 28.13
C LEU A 355 -2.36 6.22 26.65
N ASP A 356 -3.34 6.13 25.73
CA ASP A 356 -3.16 6.40 24.31
C ASP A 356 -2.84 7.87 24.02
N GLU A 357 -3.30 8.81 24.87
CA GLU A 357 -2.88 10.21 24.75
C GLU A 357 -1.37 10.37 24.89
N ASP A 358 -0.71 9.54 25.69
CA ASP A 358 0.73 9.55 25.93
C ASP A 358 1.50 8.55 25.04
N PHE A 359 0.88 7.43 24.70
CA PHE A 359 1.49 6.33 23.97
C PHE A 359 0.67 6.01 22.70
N GLU A 360 0.92 6.76 21.65
CA GLU A 360 0.13 6.79 20.41
C GLU A 360 0.00 5.46 19.66
N THR A 361 0.75 4.42 20.04
CA THR A 361 0.69 3.09 19.41
C THR A 361 -0.15 2.06 20.20
N LEU A 362 -0.78 2.50 21.30
CA LEU A 362 -1.53 1.62 22.19
C LEU A 362 -2.76 1.00 21.50
N ASP A 363 -3.51 1.81 20.76
CA ASP A 363 -4.68 1.37 20.00
C ASP A 363 -4.34 0.25 18.98
N GLU A 364 -3.15 0.32 18.36
CA GLU A 364 -2.69 -0.67 17.41
C GLU A 364 -2.42 -2.01 18.06
N ILE A 365 -1.72 -1.97 19.21
CA ILE A 365 -1.40 -3.16 19.99
C ILE A 365 -2.68 -3.73 20.59
N ALA A 366 -3.62 -2.90 21.02
CA ALA A 366 -4.92 -3.32 21.53
C ALA A 366 -5.80 -3.95 20.44
N GLU A 367 -5.82 -3.41 19.22
CA GLU A 367 -6.56 -4.00 18.09
C GLU A 367 -6.05 -5.41 17.71
N GLU A 368 -4.76 -5.69 17.90
CA GLU A 368 -4.16 -7.02 17.61
C GLU A 368 -4.40 -8.04 18.73
N ILE A 369 -4.69 -7.60 19.97
CA ILE A 369 -4.87 -8.47 21.13
C ILE A 369 -6.37 -8.72 21.48
N ASP A 370 -7.31 -8.15 20.73
CA ASP A 370 -8.76 -8.04 21.06
C ASP A 370 -9.58 -9.36 21.09
N ASP A 371 -8.94 -10.51 21.32
CA ASP A 371 -9.61 -11.82 21.58
C ASP A 371 -9.79 -12.12 23.08
N LEU A 372 -9.64 -11.12 23.98
CA LEU A 372 -9.70 -11.32 25.42
C LEU A 372 -11.14 -11.22 25.99
N PRO A 373 -11.53 -12.11 26.92
CA PRO A 373 -12.85 -12.10 27.55
C PRO A 373 -13.04 -10.86 28.44
N VAL A 374 -14.29 -10.36 28.46
CA VAL A 374 -14.67 -9.21 29.29
C VAL A 374 -14.77 -9.66 30.76
N ASP A 375 -14.11 -8.93 31.67
CA ASP A 375 -14.20 -9.17 33.11
C ASP A 375 -15.58 -8.83 33.66
N GLU A 376 -16.24 -9.78 34.36
CA GLU A 376 -17.49 -9.52 35.07
C GLU A 376 -17.22 -8.79 36.40
N ALA A 377 -17.98 -7.72 36.65
CA ALA A 377 -17.87 -6.94 37.86
C ALA A 377 -18.31 -7.72 39.11
N GLN A 378 -17.38 -8.08 40.00
CA GLN A 378 -17.66 -8.71 41.29
C GLN A 378 -17.62 -7.71 42.47
N ALA A 379 -18.46 -7.89 43.49
CA ALA A 379 -18.45 -7.08 44.69
C ALA A 379 -17.14 -7.28 45.49
N ARG A 380 -16.46 -6.17 45.84
CA ARG A 380 -15.15 -6.18 46.50
C ARG A 380 -15.22 -6.45 47.98
N THR A 381 -14.30 -7.25 48.53
CA THR A 381 -14.15 -7.57 49.96
C THR A 381 -13.39 -6.47 50.73
N LYS A 382 -13.46 -6.47 52.08
CA LYS A 382 -12.70 -5.56 52.93
C LYS A 382 -11.17 -5.68 52.72
N GLU A 383 -10.68 -6.87 52.51
CA GLU A 383 -9.26 -7.18 52.23
C GLU A 383 -8.80 -6.59 50.90
N GLN A 384 -9.64 -6.62 49.88
CA GLN A 384 -9.35 -5.95 48.58
C GLN A 384 -9.27 -4.42 48.72
N VAL A 385 -10.09 -3.81 49.58
CA VAL A 385 -10.03 -2.33 49.86
C VAL A 385 -8.71 -1.95 50.51
N GLN A 386 -8.20 -2.76 51.46
CA GLN A 386 -6.89 -2.52 52.06
C GLN A 386 -5.74 -2.72 51.05
N ALA A 387 -5.84 -3.75 50.20
CA ALA A 387 -4.87 -4.00 49.12
C ALA A 387 -4.82 -2.83 48.12
N ILE A 388 -5.98 -2.29 47.72
CA ILE A 388 -6.04 -1.09 46.85
C ILE A 388 -5.43 0.14 47.52
N ALA A 389 -5.65 0.36 48.83
CA ALA A 389 -5.07 1.48 49.55
C ALA A 389 -3.54 1.39 49.60
N GLN A 390 -3.01 0.20 49.83
CA GLN A 390 -1.55 -0.04 49.81
C GLN A 390 -0.98 0.16 48.37
N GLU A 391 -1.68 -0.30 47.38
CA GLU A 391 -1.26 -0.13 45.98
C GLU A 391 -1.21 1.36 45.59
N ILE A 392 -2.16 2.17 46.06
CA ILE A 392 -2.13 3.65 45.88
C ILE A 392 -0.90 4.24 46.53
N GLU A 393 -0.56 3.85 47.78
CA GLU A 393 0.60 4.36 48.48
C GLU A 393 1.91 4.03 47.77
N ASP A 394 2.03 2.79 47.28
CA ASP A 394 3.19 2.32 46.52
C ASP A 394 3.36 3.15 45.24
N LEU A 395 2.27 3.28 44.42
CA LEU A 395 2.29 4.04 43.16
C LEU A 395 2.59 5.53 43.38
N GLU A 396 2.09 6.14 44.45
CA GLU A 396 2.43 7.52 44.83
C GLU A 396 3.90 7.64 45.26
N GLY A 397 4.43 6.65 45.95
CA GLY A 397 5.85 6.57 46.32
C GLY A 397 6.74 6.53 45.08
N PHE A 398 6.41 5.63 44.12
CA PHE A 398 7.16 5.52 42.86
C PHE A 398 7.06 6.80 42.02
N ARG A 399 5.86 7.39 41.92
CA ARG A 399 5.67 8.68 41.24
C ARG A 399 6.52 9.82 41.90
N LYS A 400 6.55 9.91 43.22
CA LYS A 400 7.37 10.90 43.91
C LYS A 400 8.86 10.71 43.59
N LEU A 401 9.35 9.46 43.60
CA LEU A 401 10.73 9.14 43.22
C LEU A 401 10.98 9.52 41.76
N ALA A 402 10.09 9.16 40.84
CA ALA A 402 10.22 9.49 39.42
C ALA A 402 10.30 11.00 39.16
N VAL A 403 9.47 11.80 39.84
CA VAL A 403 9.45 13.28 39.74
C VAL A 403 10.69 13.92 40.38
N SER A 404 11.29 13.32 41.42
CA SER A 404 12.51 13.84 42.04
C SER A 404 13.75 13.71 41.15
N ILE A 405 13.73 12.85 40.13
CA ILE A 405 14.81 12.66 39.18
C ILE A 405 14.68 13.69 38.06
N THR A 406 15.42 14.79 38.17
CA THR A 406 15.38 15.92 37.23
C THR A 406 16.27 15.70 36.00
N GLU A 407 17.34 14.95 36.14
CA GLU A 407 18.29 14.62 35.06
C GLU A 407 18.30 13.11 34.79
N ASN A 408 17.98 12.74 33.59
CA ASN A 408 18.08 11.32 33.17
C ASN A 408 19.44 11.04 32.56
N ALA A 409 20.07 9.95 32.96
CA ALA A 409 21.36 9.51 32.42
C ALA A 409 21.31 9.29 30.87
N LYS A 410 20.19 8.78 30.36
CA LYS A 410 19.94 8.63 28.93
C LYS A 410 19.84 9.96 28.17
N GLY A 411 19.24 11.00 28.79
CA GLY A 411 19.20 12.36 28.23
C GLY A 411 20.61 12.98 28.14
N THR A 412 21.43 12.81 29.17
CA THR A 412 22.84 13.26 29.16
C THR A 412 23.63 12.54 28.07
N ALA A 413 23.42 11.21 27.89
CA ALA A 413 24.04 10.43 26.84
C ALA A 413 23.60 10.90 25.43
N LEU A 414 22.34 11.35 25.28
CA LEU A 414 21.84 11.92 24.01
C LEU A 414 22.61 13.18 23.62
N LEU A 415 22.82 14.12 24.58
CA LEU A 415 23.57 15.35 24.29
C LEU A 415 25.02 15.08 23.85
N GLN A 416 25.65 14.03 24.40
CA GLN A 416 26.99 13.59 23.96
C GLN A 416 26.94 12.93 22.59
N ALA A 417 25.91 12.08 22.35
CA ALA A 417 25.73 11.42 21.08
C ALA A 417 25.49 12.40 19.93
N LEU A 418 24.68 13.44 20.15
CA LEU A 418 24.42 14.48 19.14
C LEU A 418 25.70 15.16 18.66
N LYS A 419 26.61 15.52 19.58
CA LYS A 419 27.90 16.13 19.21
C LYS A 419 28.73 15.24 18.28
N VAL A 420 28.86 13.96 18.62
CA VAL A 420 29.63 12.99 17.81
C VAL A 420 28.96 12.71 16.49
N ALA A 421 27.64 12.58 16.50
CA ALA A 421 26.88 12.24 15.31
C ALA A 421 26.81 13.42 14.33
N PHE A 422 26.65 14.66 14.79
CA PHE A 422 26.75 15.83 13.91
C PHE A 422 28.17 16.02 13.32
N ALA A 423 29.23 15.76 14.10
CA ALA A 423 30.58 15.71 13.54
C ALA A 423 30.73 14.66 12.43
N LYS A 424 30.06 13.51 12.59
CA LYS A 424 30.04 12.47 11.54
C LYS A 424 29.29 12.92 10.29
N LEU A 425 28.20 13.69 10.43
CA LEU A 425 27.50 14.27 9.28
C LEU A 425 28.38 15.29 8.53
N ASP A 426 29.17 16.10 9.25
CA ASP A 426 30.14 17.02 8.65
C ASP A 426 31.20 16.25 7.80
N GLU A 427 31.72 15.13 8.32
CA GLU A 427 32.64 14.26 7.57
C GLU A 427 31.98 13.68 6.29
N LEU A 428 30.70 13.37 6.33
CA LEU A 428 29.93 12.85 5.20
C LEU A 428 29.50 13.94 4.21
N GLY A 429 29.67 15.21 4.53
CA GLY A 429 29.16 16.34 3.75
C GLY A 429 27.62 16.41 3.75
N ALA A 430 26.97 15.82 4.72
CA ALA A 430 25.52 15.77 4.85
C ALA A 430 24.99 16.96 5.65
N ALA A 431 23.71 17.33 5.40
CA ALA A 431 23.05 18.38 6.15
C ALA A 431 22.98 18.03 7.65
N LYS A 432 23.22 19.01 8.53
CA LYS A 432 23.10 18.85 9.99
C LYS A 432 21.65 18.72 10.43
N LYS A 433 21.02 17.59 10.10
CA LYS A 433 19.63 17.30 10.44
C LYS A 433 19.54 15.93 11.09
N ALA A 434 18.80 15.87 12.20
CA ALA A 434 18.57 14.63 12.94
C ALA A 434 17.09 14.42 13.21
N ILE A 435 16.60 13.18 13.09
CA ILE A 435 15.31 12.79 13.65
C ILE A 435 15.52 11.93 14.88
N ILE A 436 14.87 12.30 15.99
CA ILE A 436 14.85 11.54 17.24
C ILE A 436 13.48 10.88 17.37
N PHE A 437 13.47 9.54 17.47
CA PHE A 437 12.26 8.77 17.71
C PHE A 437 12.08 8.48 19.20
N THR A 438 10.90 8.75 19.72
CA THR A 438 10.44 8.35 21.05
C THR A 438 9.04 7.74 20.98
N GLU A 439 8.71 6.85 21.90
CA GLU A 439 7.39 6.20 21.96
C GLU A 439 6.36 7.02 22.77
N SER A 440 6.81 8.03 23.58
CA SER A 440 5.96 8.80 24.48
C SER A 440 6.01 10.30 24.21
N ARG A 441 4.84 10.95 24.21
CA ARG A 441 4.73 12.42 24.13
C ARG A 441 5.38 13.12 25.34
N ARG A 442 5.29 12.55 26.53
CA ARG A 442 5.95 13.10 27.73
C ARG A 442 7.46 13.05 27.61
N THR A 443 8.01 11.98 27.01
CA THR A 443 9.43 11.94 26.65
C THR A 443 9.77 12.98 25.58
N GLN A 444 8.89 13.22 24.61
CA GLN A 444 9.05 14.27 23.60
C GLN A 444 9.15 15.66 24.28
N ASP A 445 8.25 15.96 25.22
CA ASP A 445 8.28 17.23 26.01
C ASP A 445 9.54 17.36 26.88
N TYR A 446 9.96 16.27 27.52
CA TYR A 446 11.23 16.23 28.26
C TYR A 446 12.42 16.52 27.33
N LEU A 447 12.51 15.89 26.18
CA LEU A 447 13.60 16.12 25.24
C LEU A 447 13.59 17.53 24.67
N MET A 448 12.42 18.12 24.45
CA MET A 448 12.27 19.54 24.10
C MET A 448 12.85 20.44 25.16
N GLY A 449 12.51 20.19 26.43
CA GLY A 449 13.07 20.92 27.59
C GLY A 449 14.59 20.75 27.70
N LEU A 450 15.10 19.54 27.51
CA LEU A 450 16.54 19.23 27.54
C LEU A 450 17.30 19.98 26.44
N LEU A 451 16.77 20.04 25.23
CA LEU A 451 17.39 20.69 24.07
C LEU A 451 17.25 22.22 24.13
N ALA A 452 16.25 22.74 24.83
CA ALA A 452 16.06 24.20 25.01
C ALA A 452 17.24 24.91 25.67
N ALA A 453 18.03 24.21 26.51
CA ALA A 453 19.23 24.73 27.14
C ALA A 453 20.52 24.52 26.30
N THR A 454 20.40 24.09 25.07
CA THR A 454 21.51 23.75 24.17
C THR A 454 21.55 24.68 22.94
N PRO A 455 22.67 24.73 22.20
CA PRO A 455 22.74 25.47 20.94
C PRO A 455 21.71 25.03 19.89
N TYR A 456 21.11 23.86 20.04
CA TYR A 456 20.12 23.29 19.06
C TYR A 456 18.73 23.92 19.22
N HIS A 457 18.45 24.73 20.26
CA HIS A 457 17.10 25.17 20.66
C HIS A 457 16.26 25.77 19.51
N ASP A 458 16.87 26.58 18.65
CA ASP A 458 16.16 27.25 17.54
C ASP A 458 15.74 26.29 16.40
N GLY A 459 16.45 25.16 16.28
CA GLY A 459 16.23 24.17 15.22
C GLY A 459 15.39 22.97 15.66
N VAL A 460 14.74 23.00 16.83
CA VAL A 460 13.94 21.87 17.31
C VAL A 460 12.50 21.95 16.82
N VAL A 461 12.03 20.87 16.20
CA VAL A 461 10.66 20.70 15.71
C VAL A 461 10.03 19.49 16.38
N LEU A 462 8.86 19.67 17.01
CA LEU A 462 8.06 18.56 17.53
C LEU A 462 7.19 17.98 16.40
N PHE A 463 7.07 16.65 16.36
CA PHE A 463 6.27 15.97 15.35
C PHE A 463 5.53 14.77 15.99
N ASN A 464 4.22 14.86 16.12
CA ASN A 464 3.39 13.82 16.72
C ASN A 464 2.04 13.69 15.99
N GLY A 465 1.17 12.79 16.43
CA GLY A 465 -0.11 12.53 15.74
C GLY A 465 -1.04 13.73 15.67
N THR A 466 -0.97 14.67 16.62
CA THR A 466 -1.88 15.84 16.69
C THR A 466 -1.24 17.16 16.27
N ASN A 467 0.05 17.36 16.52
CA ASN A 467 0.83 18.59 16.22
C ASN A 467 0.13 19.88 16.68
N ASN A 468 -0.37 19.90 17.92
CA ASN A 468 -1.22 20.96 18.44
C ASN A 468 -0.48 21.99 19.33
N ASP A 469 0.83 21.84 19.52
CA ASP A 469 1.64 22.74 20.31
C ASP A 469 1.73 24.17 19.70
N ALA A 470 2.20 25.13 20.49
CA ALA A 470 2.23 26.54 20.09
C ALA A 470 3.21 26.80 18.94
N ALA A 471 4.34 26.08 18.89
CA ALA A 471 5.35 26.22 17.82
C ALA A 471 4.81 25.67 16.51
N SER A 472 4.22 24.46 16.52
CA SER A 472 3.58 23.84 15.36
C SER A 472 2.48 24.72 14.77
N LYS A 473 1.65 25.36 15.61
CA LYS A 473 0.61 26.29 15.16
C LYS A 473 1.19 27.54 14.49
N ARG A 474 2.31 28.08 14.97
CA ARG A 474 2.99 29.22 14.32
C ARG A 474 3.57 28.83 12.97
N ILE A 475 4.31 27.72 12.91
CA ILE A 475 4.89 27.20 11.66
C ILE A 475 3.79 26.99 10.62
N TYR A 476 2.68 26.38 11.02
CA TYR A 476 1.53 26.18 10.14
C TYR A 476 0.93 27.49 9.64
N ALA A 477 0.72 28.48 10.54
CA ALA A 477 0.15 29.77 10.16
C ALA A 477 1.04 30.53 9.16
N ASP A 478 2.35 30.47 9.32
CA ASP A 478 3.31 31.10 8.41
C ASP A 478 3.39 30.34 7.07
N TRP A 479 3.28 29.03 7.10
CA TRP A 479 3.24 28.17 5.91
C TRP A 479 1.99 28.45 5.06
N ILE A 480 0.80 28.56 5.69
CA ILE A 480 -0.46 28.92 5.00
C ILE A 480 -0.33 30.29 4.32
N LYS A 481 0.29 31.28 4.97
CA LYS A 481 0.50 32.61 4.35
C LYS A 481 1.43 32.54 3.16
N ARG A 482 2.49 31.71 3.25
CA ARG A 482 3.49 31.55 2.19
C ARG A 482 2.91 30.86 0.96
N HIS A 483 2.05 29.89 1.16
CA HIS A 483 1.45 29.07 0.11
C HIS A 483 0.01 29.45 -0.24
N ALA A 484 -0.46 30.64 0.18
CA ALA A 484 -1.81 31.11 -0.14
C ALA A 484 -2.02 31.19 -1.65
N GLY A 485 -3.10 30.60 -2.15
CA GLY A 485 -3.43 30.55 -3.59
C GLY A 485 -2.65 29.49 -4.38
N THR A 486 -1.96 28.55 -3.72
CA THR A 486 -1.33 27.43 -4.40
C THR A 486 -2.06 26.12 -4.06
N ASP A 487 -1.89 25.10 -4.90
CA ASP A 487 -2.40 23.74 -4.70
C ASP A 487 -1.69 22.96 -3.59
N ARG A 488 -0.71 23.57 -2.91
CA ARG A 488 -0.05 23.00 -1.72
C ARG A 488 -0.97 22.95 -0.50
N ILE A 489 -1.93 23.84 -0.41
CA ILE A 489 -2.94 23.86 0.65
C ILE A 489 -4.05 22.88 0.27
N THR A 490 -4.04 21.72 0.93
CA THR A 490 -4.98 20.63 0.61
C THR A 490 -6.37 20.85 1.21
N GLY A 491 -6.54 21.84 2.13
CA GLY A 491 -7.74 22.05 2.92
C GLY A 491 -7.89 21.09 4.12
N SER A 492 -7.01 20.09 4.25
CA SER A 492 -6.91 19.24 5.42
C SER A 492 -5.89 19.82 6.42
N ARG A 493 -6.39 20.43 7.49
CA ARG A 493 -5.52 21.05 8.52
C ARG A 493 -4.42 20.10 9.01
N THR A 494 -4.73 18.84 9.21
CA THR A 494 -3.75 17.83 9.68
C THR A 494 -2.67 17.57 8.64
N ALA A 495 -3.03 17.36 7.38
CA ALA A 495 -2.07 17.14 6.30
C ALA A 495 -1.21 18.38 6.07
N ASP A 496 -1.83 19.57 6.02
CA ASP A 496 -1.14 20.85 5.80
C ASP A 496 -0.20 21.19 6.96
N THR A 497 -0.58 20.92 8.22
CA THR A 497 0.31 21.10 9.38
C THR A 497 1.54 20.19 9.28
N ARG A 498 1.35 18.91 8.90
CA ARG A 498 2.47 17.97 8.73
C ARG A 498 3.42 18.41 7.63
N ALA A 499 2.87 18.85 6.49
CA ALA A 499 3.66 19.40 5.39
C ALA A 499 4.47 20.62 5.83
N ALA A 500 3.83 21.56 6.55
CA ALA A 500 4.47 22.75 7.07
C ALA A 500 5.65 22.44 8.01
N LEU A 501 5.49 21.48 8.92
CA LEU A 501 6.55 21.08 9.86
C LEU A 501 7.72 20.40 9.16
N VAL A 502 7.45 19.52 8.18
CA VAL A 502 8.51 18.85 7.39
C VAL A 502 9.26 19.86 6.53
N GLU A 503 8.56 20.81 5.90
CA GLU A 503 9.17 21.88 5.11
C GLU A 503 10.02 22.79 6.01
N HIS A 504 9.51 23.22 7.15
CA HIS A 504 10.26 24.00 8.11
C HIS A 504 11.54 23.28 8.57
N PHE A 505 11.46 21.98 8.89
CA PHE A 505 12.62 21.17 9.24
C PHE A 505 13.62 21.04 8.08
N ARG A 506 13.14 20.97 6.83
CA ARG A 506 13.99 20.92 5.64
C ARG A 506 14.71 22.23 5.39
N GLU A 507 14.03 23.36 5.53
CA GLU A 507 14.55 24.69 5.17
C GLU A 507 15.43 25.31 6.26
N PHE A 508 15.20 24.94 7.53
CA PHE A 508 15.99 25.50 8.63
C PHE A 508 17.47 25.08 8.52
N ASN A 509 18.35 26.04 8.34
CA ASN A 509 19.80 25.83 8.18
C ASN A 509 20.59 26.66 9.23
N GLY A 510 20.27 26.49 10.50
CA GLY A 510 21.05 27.08 11.61
C GLY A 510 22.45 26.46 11.70
N PRO A 511 23.43 27.19 12.26
CA PRO A 511 24.84 26.76 12.37
C PRO A 511 24.99 25.47 13.19
N ASP A 512 24.14 25.26 14.16
CA ASP A 512 24.16 24.12 15.08
C ASP A 512 23.33 22.93 14.59
N GLY A 513 22.56 23.10 13.50
CA GLY A 513 21.74 22.07 12.89
C GLY A 513 20.27 22.13 13.28
N SER A 514 19.49 21.14 12.87
CA SER A 514 18.06 21.02 13.15
C SER A 514 17.70 19.62 13.64
N ILE A 515 16.81 19.53 14.62
CA ILE A 515 16.41 18.29 15.26
C ILE A 515 14.89 18.17 15.21
N MET A 516 14.38 17.12 14.58
CA MET A 516 12.97 16.76 14.68
C MET A 516 12.81 15.70 15.77
N ILE A 517 11.99 15.96 16.79
CA ILE A 517 11.63 14.98 17.82
C ILE A 517 10.27 14.42 17.42
N ALA A 518 10.21 13.14 17.07
CA ALA A 518 9.03 12.52 16.50
C ALA A 518 8.53 11.35 17.36
N THR A 519 7.22 11.25 17.52
CA THR A 519 6.59 10.00 17.93
C THR A 519 6.46 9.06 16.73
N GLU A 520 6.29 7.78 16.97
CA GLU A 520 6.19 6.77 15.92
C GLU A 520 4.99 7.05 14.99
N ALA A 521 3.80 7.20 15.59
CA ALA A 521 2.58 7.53 14.84
C ALA A 521 2.67 8.90 14.14
N GLY A 522 3.35 9.87 14.75
CA GLY A 522 3.62 11.16 14.13
C GLY A 522 4.46 11.01 12.86
N ALA A 523 5.56 10.27 12.92
CA ALA A 523 6.50 10.13 11.81
C ALA A 523 6.06 9.17 10.70
N GLU A 524 4.92 8.52 10.84
CA GLU A 524 4.40 7.66 9.78
C GLU A 524 4.09 8.44 8.50
N GLY A 525 4.51 7.88 7.37
CA GLY A 525 4.24 8.44 6.05
C GLY A 525 5.11 9.64 5.63
N ILE A 526 5.93 10.21 6.52
CA ILE A 526 6.81 11.33 6.15
C ILE A 526 8.03 10.85 5.35
N ASN A 527 8.49 11.72 4.45
CA ASN A 527 9.70 11.51 3.66
C ASN A 527 10.80 12.47 4.14
N LEU A 528 11.87 11.90 4.69
CA LEU A 528 13.00 12.64 5.23
C LEU A 528 14.33 12.29 4.54
N GLN A 529 14.33 12.08 3.23
CA GLN A 529 15.54 11.75 2.44
C GLN A 529 16.65 12.81 2.54
N PHE A 530 16.31 14.05 2.91
CA PHE A 530 17.27 15.11 3.15
C PHE A 530 17.95 15.04 4.53
N CYS A 531 17.50 14.14 5.40
CA CYS A 531 18.05 13.90 6.75
C CYS A 531 18.86 12.59 6.70
N SER A 532 20.10 12.64 7.18
CA SER A 532 21.02 11.49 7.19
C SER A 532 21.35 10.99 8.59
N MET A 533 20.50 11.30 9.59
CA MET A 533 20.67 10.85 10.98
C MET A 533 19.35 10.42 11.57
N VAL A 534 19.31 9.18 12.04
CA VAL A 534 18.18 8.58 12.77
C VAL A 534 18.65 8.24 14.18
N ILE A 535 17.96 8.74 15.19
CA ILE A 535 18.26 8.50 16.59
C ILE A 535 17.08 7.76 17.22
N ASN A 536 17.25 6.49 17.57
CA ASN A 536 16.28 5.71 18.32
C ASN A 536 16.47 6.01 19.80
N TYR A 537 15.88 7.09 20.32
CA TYR A 537 15.93 7.38 21.75
C TYR A 537 15.28 6.24 22.52
N ASP A 538 14.11 5.80 22.09
CA ASP A 538 13.49 4.55 22.52
C ASP A 538 13.66 3.51 21.42
N LEU A 539 14.36 2.41 21.74
CA LEU A 539 14.59 1.32 20.81
C LEU A 539 13.35 0.41 20.80
N PRO A 540 12.62 0.31 19.69
CA PRO A 540 11.53 -0.64 19.61
C PRO A 540 12.05 -2.07 19.71
N TRP A 541 11.30 -2.94 20.38
CA TRP A 541 11.63 -4.38 20.35
C TRP A 541 11.23 -5.05 19.04
N ASN A 542 10.33 -4.43 18.30
CA ASN A 542 9.89 -4.88 16.98
C ASN A 542 10.90 -4.49 15.88
N PRO A 543 11.57 -5.46 15.23
CA PRO A 543 12.54 -5.17 14.17
C PRO A 543 11.93 -4.49 12.94
N GLN A 544 10.66 -4.74 12.63
CA GLN A 544 9.96 -4.09 11.52
C GLN A 544 9.79 -2.58 11.76
N ARG A 545 9.49 -2.16 13.00
CA ARG A 545 9.40 -0.74 13.36
C ARG A 545 10.75 -0.03 13.22
N ILE A 546 11.84 -0.69 13.59
CA ILE A 546 13.19 -0.15 13.41
C ILE A 546 13.47 0.08 11.91
N GLU A 547 13.16 -0.90 11.05
CA GLU A 547 13.30 -0.75 9.60
C GLU A 547 12.43 0.38 9.06
N GLN A 548 11.21 0.53 9.55
CA GLN A 548 10.33 1.62 9.18
C GLN A 548 10.90 2.99 9.58
N ARG A 549 11.43 3.14 10.80
CA ARG A 549 12.09 4.38 11.28
C ARG A 549 13.29 4.73 10.42
N ILE A 550 14.20 3.80 10.22
CA ILE A 550 15.38 4.02 9.37
C ILE A 550 14.96 4.31 7.94
N GLY A 551 13.93 3.62 7.43
CA GLY A 551 13.36 3.83 6.11
C GLY A 551 12.75 5.21 5.86
N ARG A 552 12.53 6.05 6.89
CA ARG A 552 12.12 7.47 6.68
C ARG A 552 13.25 8.29 6.05
N CYS A 553 14.49 7.98 6.39
CA CYS A 553 15.69 8.66 5.89
C CYS A 553 16.44 7.82 4.84
N HIS A 554 16.56 6.50 5.08
CA HIS A 554 17.30 5.56 4.25
C HIS A 554 16.41 4.91 3.19
N ARG A 555 16.17 5.64 2.11
CA ARG A 555 15.35 5.17 0.98
C ARG A 555 15.90 5.73 -0.34
N TYR A 556 15.29 5.31 -1.46
CA TYR A 556 15.65 5.83 -2.77
C TYR A 556 15.73 7.37 -2.78
N GLY A 557 16.81 7.90 -3.34
CA GLY A 557 17.07 9.36 -3.40
C GLY A 557 17.87 9.92 -2.22
N GLN A 558 18.22 9.13 -1.20
CA GLN A 558 19.18 9.53 -0.18
C GLN A 558 20.58 9.66 -0.81
N LYS A 559 21.24 10.79 -0.55
CA LYS A 559 22.55 11.12 -1.16
C LYS A 559 23.75 10.73 -0.29
N HIS A 560 23.55 10.60 1.00
CA HIS A 560 24.61 10.36 2.01
C HIS A 560 24.29 9.11 2.82
N ASP A 561 25.32 8.48 3.36
CA ASP A 561 25.15 7.39 4.31
C ASP A 561 24.36 7.86 5.53
N VAL A 562 23.53 6.96 6.09
CA VAL A 562 22.62 7.31 7.20
C VAL A 562 23.22 6.84 8.52
N VAL A 563 23.47 7.78 9.43
CA VAL A 563 23.94 7.48 10.78
C VAL A 563 22.76 7.03 11.63
N VAL A 564 22.83 5.84 12.24
CA VAL A 564 21.81 5.29 13.11
C VAL A 564 22.32 5.21 14.53
N VAL A 565 21.77 6.04 15.42
CA VAL A 565 22.17 6.11 16.82
C VAL A 565 21.19 5.33 17.70
N ASN A 566 21.71 4.41 18.50
CA ASN A 566 20.94 3.64 19.47
C ASN A 566 21.52 3.81 20.89
N PHE A 567 20.64 3.69 21.91
CA PHE A 567 21.02 3.77 23.32
C PHE A 567 20.89 2.41 23.97
N LEU A 568 21.85 2.07 24.85
CA LEU A 568 21.87 0.83 25.58
C LEU A 568 22.15 1.07 27.06
N ASN A 569 21.23 0.61 27.92
CA ASN A 569 21.44 0.60 29.36
C ASN A 569 22.39 -0.56 29.75
N ARG A 570 23.58 -0.23 30.32
CA ARG A 570 24.58 -1.22 30.71
C ARG A 570 24.13 -2.16 31.83
N GLU A 571 23.23 -1.71 32.68
CA GLU A 571 22.75 -2.49 33.84
C GLU A 571 21.53 -3.36 33.51
N ASN A 572 20.89 -3.15 32.36
CA ASN A 572 19.75 -3.94 31.93
C ASN A 572 20.17 -5.08 30.97
N GLU A 573 20.32 -6.29 31.53
CA GLU A 573 20.74 -7.46 30.75
C GLU A 573 19.74 -7.82 29.65
N ALA A 574 18.45 -7.60 29.87
CA ALA A 574 17.45 -7.90 28.85
C ALA A 574 17.48 -6.93 27.69
N ASP A 575 17.62 -5.60 27.92
CA ASP A 575 17.81 -4.61 26.86
C ASP A 575 19.07 -4.93 26.03
N LYS A 576 20.13 -5.35 26.70
CA LYS A 576 21.37 -5.77 26.07
C LYS A 576 21.16 -6.95 25.14
N ARG A 577 20.43 -7.97 25.58
CA ARG A 577 20.12 -9.15 24.77
C ARG A 577 19.21 -8.84 23.59
N VAL A 578 18.21 -7.98 23.78
CA VAL A 578 17.38 -7.48 22.67
C VAL A 578 18.24 -6.77 21.65
N TYR A 579 19.11 -5.84 22.10
CA TYR A 579 20.01 -5.14 21.19
C TYR A 579 20.95 -6.07 20.44
N GLU A 580 21.59 -7.03 21.13
CA GLU A 580 22.46 -8.03 20.51
C GLU A 580 21.71 -8.85 19.44
N LEU A 581 20.46 -9.21 19.71
CA LEU A 581 19.62 -9.92 18.75
C LEU A 581 19.35 -9.06 17.50
N LEU A 582 18.99 -7.80 17.69
CA LEU A 582 18.67 -6.86 16.61
C LEU A 582 19.92 -6.51 15.77
N ASP A 583 21.07 -6.34 16.41
CA ASP A 583 22.31 -5.96 15.75
C ASP A 583 23.03 -7.14 15.09
N GLN A 584 23.30 -8.21 15.85
CA GLN A 584 24.15 -9.31 15.40
C GLN A 584 23.40 -10.34 14.54
N LYS A 585 22.14 -10.64 14.89
CA LYS A 585 21.34 -11.63 14.18
C LYS A 585 20.58 -11.02 13.04
N PHE A 586 19.90 -9.90 13.28
CA PHE A 586 19.08 -9.23 12.29
C PHE A 586 19.86 -8.24 11.42
N LYS A 587 21.06 -7.85 11.83
CA LYS A 587 21.91 -6.88 11.10
C LYS A 587 21.16 -5.62 10.68
N LEU A 588 20.27 -5.13 11.56
CA LEU A 588 19.37 -4.01 11.27
C LEU A 588 20.09 -2.69 11.08
N PHE A 589 21.22 -2.52 11.76
CA PHE A 589 21.86 -1.22 11.89
C PHE A 589 23.06 -1.03 10.95
N ASP A 590 23.55 -2.07 10.29
CA ASP A 590 24.74 -2.02 9.46
C ASP A 590 24.46 -2.40 8.00
N GLY A 591 25.31 -1.92 7.09
CA GLY A 591 25.29 -2.28 5.67
C GLY A 591 24.36 -1.41 4.81
N VAL A 592 24.18 -1.83 3.55
CA VAL A 592 23.37 -1.10 2.55
C VAL A 592 21.87 -1.38 2.75
N PHE A 593 21.51 -2.57 3.15
CA PHE A 593 20.11 -3.05 3.12
C PHE A 593 19.50 -3.37 4.49
N GLY A 594 20.28 -3.28 5.60
CA GLY A 594 19.80 -3.68 6.93
C GLY A 594 19.45 -5.17 6.99
N ALA A 595 18.43 -5.54 7.76
CA ALA A 595 17.98 -6.92 7.84
C ALA A 595 17.48 -7.43 6.48
N SER A 596 17.88 -8.66 6.14
CA SER A 596 17.29 -9.32 4.98
C SER A 596 15.81 -9.59 5.23
N ASP A 597 14.99 -9.60 4.16
CA ASP A 597 13.59 -10.01 4.25
C ASP A 597 13.43 -11.42 4.84
N GLU A 598 14.48 -12.23 4.77
CA GLU A 598 14.55 -13.57 5.37
C GLU A 598 14.46 -13.51 6.87
N VAL A 599 15.09 -12.52 7.47
CA VAL A 599 15.16 -12.32 8.92
C VAL A 599 13.91 -11.62 9.45
N LEU A 600 13.48 -10.56 8.77
CA LEU A 600 12.22 -9.86 9.11
C LEU A 600 11.01 -10.76 8.95
N GLY A 601 11.08 -11.66 8.00
CA GLY A 601 10.08 -12.64 7.76
C GLY A 601 10.05 -13.79 8.79
N ALA A 602 11.15 -14.15 9.48
CA ALA A 602 11.18 -15.15 10.53
C ALA A 602 10.40 -14.74 11.80
N VAL A 603 10.10 -13.45 11.92
CA VAL A 603 9.22 -12.91 12.97
C VAL A 603 7.78 -12.97 12.46
N GLU A 604 6.97 -13.92 12.95
CA GLU A 604 5.57 -14.17 12.50
C GLU A 604 4.70 -12.90 12.52
N SER A 605 4.82 -12.12 13.59
CA SER A 605 4.39 -10.73 13.66
C SER A 605 5.36 -9.99 14.58
N GLY A 606 5.61 -8.71 14.28
CA GLY A 606 6.44 -7.90 15.17
C GLY A 606 5.85 -7.81 16.58
N VAL A 607 4.54 -7.88 16.69
CA VAL A 607 3.80 -7.88 17.98
C VAL A 607 3.95 -9.20 18.71
N ASP A 608 3.94 -10.34 18.01
CA ASP A 608 4.22 -11.66 18.64
C ASP A 608 5.66 -11.72 19.18
N PHE A 609 6.60 -11.13 18.49
CA PHE A 609 7.98 -11.03 18.94
C PHE A 609 8.08 -10.15 20.20
N GLU A 610 7.43 -8.96 20.20
CA GLU A 610 7.34 -8.12 21.39
C GLU A 610 6.68 -8.83 22.57
N ARG A 611 5.64 -9.61 22.32
CA ARG A 611 4.95 -10.42 23.35
C ARG A 611 5.87 -11.48 23.92
N ARG A 612 6.60 -12.26 23.11
CA ARG A 612 7.58 -13.26 23.58
C ARG A 612 8.69 -12.61 24.41
N ILE A 613 9.18 -11.45 24.02
CA ILE A 613 10.13 -10.67 24.84
C ILE A 613 9.48 -10.25 26.15
N ALA A 614 8.25 -9.74 26.14
CA ALA A 614 7.54 -9.37 27.35
C ALA A 614 7.32 -10.56 28.29
N GLU A 615 7.02 -11.75 27.77
CA GLU A 615 6.89 -12.98 28.53
C GLU A 615 8.22 -13.38 29.19
N ILE A 616 9.36 -13.25 28.49
CA ILE A 616 10.69 -13.48 29.08
C ILE A 616 10.93 -12.53 30.25
N TYR A 617 10.62 -11.24 30.09
CA TYR A 617 10.72 -10.24 31.17
C TYR A 617 9.79 -10.53 32.35
N GLN A 618 8.64 -11.18 32.14
CA GLN A 618 7.69 -11.53 33.20
C GLN A 618 8.09 -12.79 33.95
N THR A 619 8.67 -13.77 33.26
CA THR A 619 8.94 -15.09 33.81
C THR A 619 10.35 -15.29 34.34
N CYS A 620 11.33 -14.56 33.80
CA CYS A 620 12.75 -14.71 34.12
C CYS A 620 13.25 -13.58 35.02
N ARG A 621 13.73 -13.90 36.22
CA ARG A 621 14.18 -12.94 37.24
C ARG A 621 15.70 -12.79 37.34
N GLN A 622 16.42 -13.82 36.92
CA GLN A 622 17.88 -13.85 37.04
C GLN A 622 18.55 -13.72 35.69
N PRO A 623 19.70 -13.02 35.58
CA PRO A 623 20.42 -12.84 34.31
C PRO A 623 20.67 -14.15 33.56
N ALA A 624 20.99 -15.22 34.27
CA ALA A 624 21.18 -16.54 33.66
C ALA A 624 19.88 -17.14 33.07
N ALA A 625 18.74 -16.94 33.74
CA ALA A 625 17.44 -17.39 33.24
C ALA A 625 17.01 -16.55 32.01
N ILE A 626 17.24 -15.25 32.02
CA ILE A 626 17.01 -14.36 30.87
C ILE A 626 17.86 -14.82 29.69
N HIS A 627 19.15 -15.07 29.92
CA HIS A 627 20.05 -15.57 28.86
C HIS A 627 19.54 -16.87 28.22
N THR A 628 19.18 -17.85 29.04
CA THR A 628 18.68 -19.15 28.57
C THR A 628 17.37 -19.01 27.81
N ALA A 629 16.45 -18.13 28.28
CA ALA A 629 15.18 -17.88 27.59
C ALA A 629 15.38 -17.19 26.23
N PHE A 630 16.31 -16.25 26.13
CA PHE A 630 16.67 -15.63 24.85
C PHE A 630 17.40 -16.61 23.91
N GLU A 631 18.26 -17.50 24.42
CA GLU A 631 18.86 -18.57 23.62
C GLU A 631 17.79 -19.52 23.09
N GLN A 632 16.81 -19.89 23.91
CA GLN A 632 15.69 -20.72 23.48
C GLN A 632 14.85 -20.01 22.41
N LEU A 633 14.54 -18.73 22.59
CA LEU A 633 13.86 -17.90 21.58
C LEU A 633 14.63 -17.89 20.25
N GLN A 634 15.97 -17.79 20.29
CA GLN A 634 16.81 -17.85 19.11
C GLN A 634 16.79 -19.23 18.43
N LEU A 635 16.79 -20.31 19.22
CA LEU A 635 16.71 -21.68 18.70
C LEU A 635 15.35 -21.96 18.06
N ASP A 636 14.27 -21.51 18.69
CA ASP A 636 12.93 -21.63 18.15
C ASP A 636 12.81 -20.92 16.79
N MET A 637 13.32 -19.69 16.71
CA MET A 637 13.35 -18.93 15.46
C MET A 637 14.27 -19.54 14.39
N ALA A 638 15.41 -20.11 14.78
CA ALA A 638 16.34 -20.76 13.84
C ALA A 638 15.81 -22.13 13.36
N GLY A 639 15.08 -22.85 14.20
CA GLY A 639 14.48 -24.15 13.86
C GLY A 639 13.33 -24.05 12.85
N GLU A 640 12.71 -22.91 12.72
CA GLU A 640 11.63 -22.65 11.75
C GLU A 640 12.14 -22.47 10.30
N ILE A 641 13.44 -22.19 10.12
CA ILE A 641 14.06 -21.98 8.79
C ILE A 641 14.90 -23.19 8.40
N SER A 642 14.31 -24.14 7.68
CA SER A 642 15.10 -25.26 7.13
C SER A 642 15.83 -24.86 5.86
N ASP A 643 17.06 -25.38 5.64
CA ASP A 643 17.83 -25.19 4.40
C ASP A 643 17.06 -25.60 3.13
N ALA A 644 16.17 -26.57 3.26
CA ALA A 644 15.29 -27.01 2.18
C ALA A 644 14.26 -25.94 1.80
N MET A 645 13.72 -25.22 2.79
CA MET A 645 12.79 -24.11 2.54
C MET A 645 13.48 -22.89 1.93
N LEU A 646 14.70 -22.57 2.36
CA LEU A 646 15.49 -21.50 1.75
C LEU A 646 15.77 -21.81 0.27
N LYS A 647 16.15 -23.04 -0.06
CA LYS A 647 16.32 -23.47 -1.46
C LYS A 647 15.01 -23.41 -2.26
N ALA A 648 13.91 -23.85 -1.66
CA ALA A 648 12.59 -23.82 -2.27
C ALA A 648 12.14 -22.38 -2.56
N ARG A 649 12.29 -21.49 -1.59
CA ARG A 649 11.98 -20.07 -1.73
C ARG A 649 12.81 -19.42 -2.84
N LYS A 650 14.12 -19.65 -2.82
CA LYS A 650 15.05 -19.11 -3.82
C LYS A 650 14.69 -19.56 -5.23
N SER A 651 14.39 -20.82 -5.41
CA SER A 651 14.06 -21.39 -6.72
C SER A 651 12.66 -21.00 -7.21
N LEU A 652 11.67 -20.83 -6.30
CA LEU A 652 10.30 -20.47 -6.67
C LEU A 652 10.10 -18.97 -6.93
N LEU A 653 10.77 -18.13 -6.13
CA LEU A 653 10.47 -16.70 -6.12
C LEU A 653 11.60 -15.81 -6.67
N GLU A 654 12.79 -16.38 -6.85
CA GLU A 654 13.94 -15.64 -7.36
C GLU A 654 14.24 -16.06 -8.80
N ASN A 655 13.70 -15.32 -9.75
CA ASN A 655 14.10 -15.48 -11.15
C ASN A 655 15.39 -14.71 -11.38
N PHE A 656 16.49 -15.43 -11.59
CA PHE A 656 17.75 -14.88 -12.06
C PHE A 656 17.77 -14.97 -13.59
N ASP A 657 17.35 -13.90 -14.24
CA ASP A 657 17.54 -13.77 -15.67
C ASP A 657 18.18 -12.42 -15.98
N GLU A 658 19.27 -12.44 -16.77
CA GLU A 658 19.79 -11.26 -17.44
C GLU A 658 18.68 -10.56 -18.25
N ASP A 659 17.73 -11.32 -18.75
CA ASP A 659 16.50 -10.86 -19.42
C ASP A 659 15.63 -9.93 -18.55
N VAL A 660 15.67 -10.05 -17.21
CA VAL A 660 14.90 -9.17 -16.33
C VAL A 660 15.41 -7.74 -16.41
N GLN A 661 16.72 -7.52 -16.39
CA GLN A 661 17.29 -6.17 -16.45
C GLN A 661 17.03 -5.51 -17.81
N GLU A 662 17.17 -6.27 -18.91
CA GLU A 662 16.87 -5.75 -20.24
C GLU A 662 15.38 -5.44 -20.40
N ARG A 663 14.49 -6.32 -19.93
CA ARG A 663 13.05 -6.07 -19.91
C ARG A 663 12.69 -4.82 -19.11
N LEU A 664 13.25 -4.63 -17.92
CA LEU A 664 13.02 -3.43 -17.11
C LEU A 664 13.53 -2.17 -17.80
N ARG A 665 14.67 -2.26 -18.51
CA ARG A 665 15.21 -1.16 -19.29
C ARG A 665 14.27 -0.77 -20.43
N LEU A 666 13.79 -1.74 -21.20
CA LEU A 666 12.85 -1.51 -22.30
C LEU A 666 11.54 -0.91 -21.77
N ARG A 667 10.99 -1.45 -20.67
CA ARG A 667 9.80 -0.89 -20.01
C ARG A 667 9.97 0.58 -19.61
N SER A 668 11.13 0.93 -19.07
CA SER A 668 11.44 2.33 -18.71
C SER A 668 11.47 3.24 -19.93
N GLN A 669 12.05 2.78 -21.04
CA GLN A 669 12.11 3.55 -22.28
C GLN A 669 10.71 3.75 -22.87
N ASP A 670 9.92 2.70 -22.93
CA ASP A 670 8.53 2.74 -23.44
C ASP A 670 7.64 3.65 -22.60
N ALA A 671 7.76 3.56 -21.25
CA ALA A 671 7.02 4.42 -20.34
C ALA A 671 7.37 5.90 -20.53
N LYS A 672 8.67 6.23 -20.60
CA LYS A 672 9.13 7.61 -20.84
C LYS A 672 8.69 8.15 -22.20
N ALA A 673 8.73 7.31 -23.22
CA ALA A 673 8.30 7.70 -24.57
C ALA A 673 6.78 7.97 -24.61
N SER A 674 5.99 7.08 -24.02
CA SER A 674 4.54 7.20 -23.96
C SER A 674 4.09 8.38 -23.09
N LEU A 675 4.72 8.57 -21.91
CA LEU A 675 4.47 9.72 -21.05
C LEU A 675 4.81 11.04 -21.77
N GLY A 676 6.00 11.15 -22.36
CA GLY A 676 6.40 12.34 -23.07
C GLY A 676 5.52 12.65 -24.30
N LYS A 677 4.90 11.63 -24.92
CA LYS A 677 3.87 11.83 -25.97
C LYS A 677 2.61 12.48 -25.39
N LEU A 678 2.13 11.97 -24.25
CA LEU A 678 0.92 12.50 -23.57
C LEU A 678 1.16 13.92 -22.99
N GLU A 679 2.31 14.16 -22.38
CA GLU A 679 2.68 15.49 -21.87
C GLU A 679 2.66 16.54 -22.99
N ARG A 680 3.32 16.26 -24.10
CA ARG A 680 3.30 17.15 -25.27
C ARG A 680 1.91 17.34 -25.84
N LEU A 681 1.09 16.29 -25.90
CA LEU A 681 -0.29 16.41 -26.37
C LEU A 681 -1.14 17.25 -25.44
N LEU A 682 -1.02 17.08 -24.11
CA LEU A 682 -1.73 17.89 -23.13
C LEU A 682 -1.34 19.37 -23.22
N MET A 683 -0.05 19.67 -23.30
CA MET A 683 0.42 21.07 -23.41
C MET A 683 0.02 21.69 -24.73
N ARG A 684 0.08 20.96 -25.85
CA ARG A 684 -0.41 21.39 -27.16
C ARG A 684 -1.90 21.72 -27.15
N PHE A 685 -2.69 20.78 -26.58
CA PHE A 685 -4.14 21.00 -26.40
C PHE A 685 -4.41 22.25 -25.57
N THR A 686 -3.72 22.40 -24.44
CA THR A 686 -3.90 23.54 -23.53
C THR A 686 -3.50 24.87 -24.19
N SER A 687 -2.41 24.88 -24.92
CA SER A 687 -1.95 26.05 -25.68
C SER A 687 -2.99 26.51 -26.73
N GLY A 688 -3.60 25.55 -27.42
CA GLY A 688 -4.69 25.85 -28.36
C GLY A 688 -5.97 26.34 -27.69
N ALA A 689 -6.38 25.66 -26.59
CA ALA A 689 -7.61 25.98 -25.88
C ALA A 689 -7.55 27.30 -25.08
N LEU A 690 -6.37 27.67 -24.55
CA LEU A 690 -6.13 28.94 -23.84
C LEU A 690 -5.51 30.04 -24.70
N ASN A 691 -5.60 29.94 -26.02
CA ASN A 691 -5.03 30.94 -26.90
C ASN A 691 -5.55 32.36 -26.56
N GLY A 692 -4.63 33.30 -26.30
CA GLY A 692 -4.94 34.69 -25.86
C GLY A 692 -5.22 34.84 -24.36
N HIS A 693 -5.39 33.76 -23.59
CA HIS A 693 -5.66 33.76 -22.12
C HIS A 693 -4.47 33.38 -21.25
N ALA A 694 -3.47 32.73 -21.82
CA ALA A 694 -2.26 32.29 -21.11
C ALA A 694 -1.00 32.59 -21.94
N GLU A 695 0.13 32.76 -21.23
CA GLU A 695 1.47 32.88 -21.82
C GLU A 695 2.22 31.57 -21.58
N PHE A 696 2.70 30.96 -22.68
CA PHE A 696 3.44 29.69 -22.64
C PHE A 696 4.94 29.93 -22.73
N THR A 697 5.74 29.10 -22.06
CA THR A 697 7.21 29.10 -22.21
C THR A 697 7.62 28.46 -23.54
N ASP A 698 8.81 28.81 -24.03
CA ASP A 698 9.34 28.33 -25.32
C ASP A 698 9.52 26.81 -25.37
N ASP A 699 9.75 26.16 -24.21
CA ASP A 699 9.88 24.71 -24.07
C ASP A 699 8.54 23.99 -23.95
N GLU A 700 7.43 24.74 -23.99
CA GLU A 700 6.05 24.23 -23.84
C GLU A 700 5.83 23.36 -22.59
N THR A 701 6.61 23.55 -21.51
CA THR A 701 6.49 22.79 -20.29
C THR A 701 5.79 23.53 -19.15
N SER A 702 5.58 24.85 -19.32
CA SER A 702 4.86 25.70 -18.37
C SER A 702 4.09 26.83 -19.06
N PHE A 703 3.10 27.37 -18.33
CA PHE A 703 2.36 28.53 -18.77
C PHE A 703 1.89 29.35 -17.56
N VAL A 704 1.61 30.62 -17.82
CA VAL A 704 1.02 31.56 -16.86
C VAL A 704 -0.40 31.91 -17.31
N LEU A 705 -1.38 31.47 -16.52
CA LEU A 705 -2.78 31.86 -16.74
C LEU A 705 -3.02 33.27 -16.18
N LYS A 706 -3.38 34.21 -17.03
CA LYS A 706 -3.58 35.62 -16.65
C LYS A 706 -4.87 35.86 -15.89
N ALA A 707 -5.93 35.20 -16.32
CA ALA A 707 -7.25 35.24 -15.72
C ALA A 707 -8.06 34.03 -16.19
N THR A 708 -9.01 33.58 -15.38
CA THR A 708 -9.90 32.49 -15.77
C THR A 708 -10.76 32.92 -16.96
N PRO A 709 -10.73 32.19 -18.08
CA PRO A 709 -11.54 32.51 -19.26
C PRO A 709 -13.03 32.47 -18.95
N SER A 710 -13.78 33.46 -19.47
CA SER A 710 -15.22 33.58 -19.22
C SER A 710 -16.04 32.34 -19.66
N PHE A 711 -15.59 31.62 -20.68
CA PHE A 711 -16.24 30.40 -21.16
C PHE A 711 -16.11 29.21 -20.20
N LEU A 712 -15.18 29.26 -19.27
CA LEU A 712 -15.02 28.23 -18.21
C LEU A 712 -15.80 28.57 -16.93
N ALA A 713 -16.21 29.84 -16.74
CA ALA A 713 -16.86 30.27 -15.49
C ALA A 713 -18.14 29.50 -15.14
N ASN A 714 -18.85 29.00 -16.16
CA ASN A 714 -20.09 28.23 -15.98
C ASN A 714 -19.88 26.70 -15.93
N MET A 715 -18.69 26.23 -16.27
CA MET A 715 -18.38 24.77 -16.34
C MET A 715 -17.64 24.27 -15.11
N ALA A 716 -16.87 25.11 -14.46
CA ALA A 716 -16.19 24.80 -13.21
C ALA A 716 -17.16 25.01 -12.05
N GLY A 717 -17.83 23.96 -11.60
CA GLY A 717 -18.56 24.03 -10.32
C GLY A 717 -17.56 24.39 -9.22
N GLN A 718 -17.60 25.62 -8.69
CA GLN A 718 -16.88 26.15 -7.52
C GLN A 718 -15.43 25.71 -7.25
N ALA A 719 -14.77 25.01 -8.16
CA ALA A 719 -13.34 24.72 -8.04
C ALA A 719 -12.56 25.95 -8.48
N ASP A 720 -11.70 26.45 -7.62
CA ASP A 720 -10.85 27.61 -7.88
C ASP A 720 -9.96 27.33 -9.09
N LEU A 721 -10.28 27.97 -10.21
CA LEU A 721 -9.43 28.04 -11.39
C LEU A 721 -8.50 29.25 -11.21
N ASP A 722 -7.50 29.09 -10.37
CA ASP A 722 -6.64 30.20 -9.98
C ASP A 722 -5.79 30.70 -11.16
N ALA A 723 -5.68 32.02 -11.28
CA ALA A 723 -4.67 32.65 -12.12
C ALA A 723 -3.29 32.40 -11.51
N GLY A 724 -2.28 32.07 -12.30
CA GLY A 724 -0.96 31.74 -11.80
C GLY A 724 -0.11 30.96 -12.78
N ARG A 725 1.03 30.51 -12.31
CA ARG A 725 1.97 29.68 -13.05
C ARG A 725 1.61 28.19 -12.93
N TYR A 726 1.58 27.50 -14.05
CA TYR A 726 1.31 26.07 -14.17
C TYR A 726 2.50 25.36 -14.81
N GLU A 727 2.88 24.18 -14.29
CA GLU A 727 4.03 23.42 -14.77
C GLU A 727 3.70 21.93 -14.95
N LEU A 728 4.28 21.32 -15.98
CA LEU A 728 4.19 19.90 -16.29
C LEU A 728 5.55 19.37 -16.82
N PRO A 729 6.30 18.53 -16.07
CA PRO A 729 6.13 18.28 -14.64
C PRO A 729 6.48 19.49 -13.77
N ARG A 730 6.04 19.48 -12.51
CA ARG A 730 6.35 20.57 -11.58
C ARG A 730 7.85 20.66 -11.31
N ARG A 731 8.41 21.86 -11.47
CA ARG A 731 9.84 22.15 -11.23
C ARG A 731 10.05 23.20 -10.15
N SER A 732 9.10 24.11 -9.98
CA SER A 732 9.13 25.17 -8.97
C SER A 732 8.09 24.93 -7.88
N GLU A 733 8.43 25.36 -6.65
CA GLU A 733 7.58 25.11 -5.50
C GLU A 733 6.31 25.96 -5.45
N ASP A 734 6.31 27.07 -6.15
CA ASP A 734 5.23 28.08 -6.23
C ASP A 734 4.30 27.89 -7.43
N ALA A 735 4.57 26.95 -8.32
CA ALA A 735 3.71 26.69 -9.47
C ALA A 735 2.62 25.66 -9.12
N HIS A 736 1.47 25.82 -9.77
CA HIS A 736 0.43 24.81 -9.79
C HIS A 736 0.89 23.57 -10.57
N ILE A 737 0.55 22.40 -10.09
CA ILE A 737 0.83 21.14 -10.80
C ILE A 737 -0.20 20.99 -11.90
N TYR A 738 0.25 21.08 -13.15
CA TYR A 738 -0.62 20.84 -14.30
C TYR A 738 -0.63 19.35 -14.66
N ARG A 739 -1.80 18.76 -14.73
CA ARG A 739 -2.00 17.34 -15.03
C ARG A 739 -3.39 17.13 -15.63
N LEU A 740 -3.62 15.93 -16.20
CA LEU A 740 -4.91 15.62 -16.84
C LEU A 740 -6.08 15.71 -15.86
N GLY A 741 -5.87 15.28 -14.60
CA GLY A 741 -6.87 15.35 -13.52
C GLY A 741 -7.07 16.75 -12.91
N HIS A 742 -6.28 17.77 -13.30
CA HIS A 742 -6.43 19.13 -12.77
C HIS A 742 -7.75 19.77 -13.20
N PRO A 743 -8.48 20.51 -12.32
CA PRO A 743 -9.77 21.12 -12.65
C PRO A 743 -9.74 21.96 -13.92
N LEU A 744 -8.68 22.77 -14.15
CA LEU A 744 -8.51 23.54 -15.37
C LEU A 744 -8.44 22.65 -16.62
N ALA A 745 -7.63 21.58 -16.58
CA ALA A 745 -7.52 20.66 -17.71
C ALA A 745 -8.87 19.96 -18.00
N GLN A 746 -9.56 19.52 -16.97
CA GLN A 746 -10.87 18.86 -17.10
C GLN A 746 -11.94 19.82 -17.69
N ALA A 747 -11.96 21.08 -17.24
CA ALA A 747 -12.88 22.08 -17.78
C ALA A 747 -12.59 22.37 -19.27
N LEU A 748 -11.31 22.52 -19.65
CA LEU A 748 -10.90 22.73 -21.06
C LEU A 748 -11.27 21.52 -21.93
N LEU A 749 -11.01 20.29 -21.46
CA LEU A 749 -11.33 19.06 -22.18
C LEU A 749 -12.83 18.91 -22.39
N GLN A 750 -13.63 19.20 -21.36
CA GLN A 750 -15.08 19.17 -21.47
C GLN A 750 -15.59 20.23 -22.45
N HIS A 751 -15.06 21.45 -22.37
CA HIS A 751 -15.41 22.51 -23.28
C HIS A 751 -15.13 22.16 -24.74
N ALA A 752 -13.94 21.61 -25.03
CA ALA A 752 -13.55 21.22 -26.39
C ALA A 752 -14.45 20.12 -26.97
N LYS A 753 -14.87 19.14 -26.14
CA LYS A 753 -15.77 18.07 -26.56
C LYS A 753 -17.22 18.49 -26.80
N GLN A 754 -17.65 19.59 -26.20
CA GLN A 754 -19.04 20.10 -26.27
C GLN A 754 -19.22 21.20 -27.29
N GLN A 755 -18.21 21.53 -28.10
CA GLN A 755 -18.31 22.55 -29.14
C GLN A 755 -19.39 22.20 -30.17
N PRO A 756 -20.25 23.17 -30.54
CA PRO A 756 -21.28 22.93 -31.56
C PRO A 756 -20.66 22.76 -32.96
N GLY A 757 -21.30 21.97 -33.80
CA GLY A 757 -20.93 21.82 -35.21
C GLY A 757 -19.82 20.82 -35.51
N LEU A 758 -19.29 20.08 -34.50
CA LEU A 758 -18.22 19.12 -34.70
C LEU A 758 -18.60 17.98 -35.65
N THR A 759 -19.85 17.55 -35.63
CA THR A 759 -20.38 16.46 -36.46
C THR A 759 -21.27 16.92 -37.61
N THR A 760 -21.36 18.25 -37.82
CA THR A 760 -22.24 18.80 -38.84
C THR A 760 -21.59 18.66 -40.21
N THR A 761 -22.28 18.00 -41.13
CA THR A 761 -21.80 17.74 -42.50
C THR A 761 -22.45 18.59 -43.55
N SER A 762 -23.45 19.45 -43.18
CA SER A 762 -24.11 20.37 -44.09
C SER A 762 -24.72 21.57 -43.31
N PRO A 763 -24.22 22.80 -43.38
CA PRO A 763 -22.93 23.14 -44.00
C PRO A 763 -21.75 22.51 -43.26
N ALA A 764 -20.75 22.06 -44.01
CA ALA A 764 -19.56 21.45 -43.43
C ALA A 764 -18.56 22.49 -42.95
N THR A 765 -17.76 22.18 -41.97
CA THR A 765 -16.60 23.01 -41.57
C THR A 765 -15.38 22.59 -42.37
N LYS A 766 -14.76 23.54 -43.05
CA LYS A 766 -13.46 23.37 -43.72
C LYS A 766 -12.35 23.90 -42.86
N ILE A 767 -11.40 23.03 -42.56
CA ILE A 767 -10.20 23.33 -41.77
C ILE A 767 -9.05 23.58 -42.76
N VAL A 768 -8.51 24.78 -42.76
CA VAL A 768 -7.32 25.12 -43.57
C VAL A 768 -6.08 24.94 -42.71
N LEU A 769 -5.26 23.96 -43.05
CA LEU A 769 -4.05 23.59 -42.33
C LEU A 769 -2.81 24.33 -42.90
N ASP A 770 -1.97 24.86 -42.04
CA ASP A 770 -0.76 25.60 -42.43
C ASP A 770 0.49 24.74 -42.16
N TYR A 771 1.01 24.14 -43.23
CA TYR A 771 2.24 23.35 -43.15
C TYR A 771 3.47 24.22 -42.86
N ALA A 772 3.54 25.46 -43.36
CA ALA A 772 4.69 26.34 -43.16
C ALA A 772 4.82 26.78 -41.69
N ALA A 773 3.71 27.02 -41.01
CA ALA A 773 3.68 27.38 -39.59
C ALA A 773 4.07 26.22 -38.61
N TYR A 774 4.14 25.00 -39.10
CA TYR A 774 4.53 23.85 -38.25
C TYR A 774 6.01 23.83 -37.85
N GLY A 775 6.88 24.46 -38.68
CA GLY A 775 8.30 24.65 -38.37
C GLY A 775 9.16 23.39 -38.44
N ALA A 776 8.61 22.24 -38.77
CA ALA A 776 9.33 20.95 -38.91
C ALA A 776 8.94 20.24 -40.22
N LYS A 777 9.90 19.55 -40.85
CA LYS A 777 9.63 18.80 -42.07
C LYS A 777 8.95 17.46 -41.77
N VAL A 778 7.75 17.26 -42.32
CA VAL A 778 6.97 16.00 -42.18
C VAL A 778 6.83 15.38 -43.55
N SER A 779 7.72 14.46 -43.89
CA SER A 779 7.86 13.88 -45.23
C SER A 779 6.58 13.19 -45.76
N VAL A 780 5.76 12.64 -44.87
CA VAL A 780 4.52 11.94 -45.24
C VAL A 780 3.36 12.90 -45.56
N VAL A 781 3.39 14.13 -45.09
CA VAL A 781 2.35 15.13 -45.30
C VAL A 781 2.76 16.15 -46.36
N GLU A 782 4.07 16.37 -46.58
CA GLU A 782 4.59 17.33 -47.57
C GLU A 782 4.02 17.17 -48.98
N PRO A 783 3.79 15.91 -49.49
CA PRO A 783 3.19 15.69 -50.81
C PRO A 783 1.74 16.13 -50.92
N LEU A 784 1.05 16.36 -49.80
CA LEU A 784 -0.35 16.74 -49.74
C LEU A 784 -0.58 18.27 -49.78
N ARG A 785 0.49 19.05 -49.89
CA ARG A 785 0.36 20.51 -50.03
C ARG A 785 -0.41 20.91 -51.27
N GLY A 786 -1.36 21.83 -51.08
CA GLY A 786 -2.29 22.29 -52.12
C GLY A 786 -3.42 21.28 -52.40
N GLN A 787 -3.51 20.21 -51.64
CA GLN A 787 -4.61 19.25 -51.73
C GLN A 787 -5.69 19.54 -50.67
N HIS A 788 -6.88 19.03 -50.95
CA HIS A 788 -8.03 19.09 -50.02
C HIS A 788 -8.79 17.77 -50.06
N GLY A 789 -9.70 17.59 -49.10
CA GLY A 789 -10.49 16.37 -49.04
C GLY A 789 -11.36 16.34 -47.78
N TRP A 790 -11.77 15.18 -47.39
CA TRP A 790 -12.65 14.95 -46.23
C TRP A 790 -11.95 14.16 -45.14
N LEU A 791 -12.32 14.43 -43.88
CA LEU A 791 -11.81 13.79 -42.70
C LEU A 791 -12.96 13.48 -41.74
N GLU A 792 -12.95 12.27 -41.21
CA GLU A 792 -13.89 11.84 -40.17
C GLU A 792 -13.15 11.11 -39.06
N VAL A 793 -13.55 11.37 -37.81
CA VAL A 793 -13.08 10.68 -36.63
C VAL A 793 -14.27 10.07 -35.91
N GLN A 794 -14.19 8.77 -35.65
CA GLN A 794 -15.20 8.03 -34.88
C GLN A 794 -14.59 7.49 -33.59
N SER A 795 -15.39 7.44 -32.53
CA SER A 795 -15.07 6.75 -31.29
C SER A 795 -15.67 5.34 -31.33
N LEU A 796 -14.81 4.35 -31.27
CA LEU A 796 -15.17 2.95 -31.14
C LEU A 796 -15.02 2.56 -29.66
N GLN A 797 -16.13 2.21 -29.02
CA GLN A 797 -16.14 1.67 -27.66
C GLN A 797 -16.43 0.18 -27.72
N ILE A 798 -15.57 -0.61 -27.11
CA ILE A 798 -15.72 -2.07 -27.02
C ILE A 798 -15.78 -2.44 -25.54
N ARG A 799 -16.88 -3.08 -25.16
CA ARG A 799 -17.01 -3.68 -23.83
C ARG A 799 -16.81 -5.18 -23.95
N SER A 800 -15.79 -5.70 -23.26
CA SER A 800 -15.47 -7.12 -23.16
C SER A 800 -14.80 -7.42 -21.84
N LEU A 801 -15.01 -8.59 -21.26
CA LEU A 801 -14.39 -9.05 -20.00
C LEU A 801 -14.55 -8.04 -18.85
N GLY A 802 -15.68 -7.32 -18.78
CA GLY A 802 -15.95 -6.30 -17.76
C GLY A 802 -15.13 -5.01 -17.88
N ALA A 803 -14.32 -4.88 -18.91
CA ALA A 803 -13.59 -3.66 -19.27
C ALA A 803 -14.23 -2.93 -20.45
N VAL A 804 -13.99 -1.62 -20.51
CA VAL A 804 -14.40 -0.80 -21.66
C VAL A 804 -13.13 -0.18 -22.24
N GLU A 805 -12.85 -0.47 -23.50
CA GLU A 805 -11.77 0.13 -24.28
C GLU A 805 -12.35 1.12 -25.29
N GLU A 806 -11.67 2.26 -25.48
CA GLU A 806 -12.06 3.30 -26.42
C GLU A 806 -10.92 3.50 -27.42
N HIS A 807 -11.26 3.41 -28.71
CA HIS A 807 -10.35 3.65 -29.82
C HIS A 807 -10.88 4.78 -30.68
N LEU A 808 -9.98 5.59 -31.22
CA LEU A 808 -10.33 6.61 -32.20
C LEU A 808 -9.99 6.06 -33.59
N LEU A 809 -11.01 5.90 -34.44
CA LEU A 809 -10.87 5.54 -35.83
C LEU A 809 -10.77 6.85 -36.63
N VAL A 810 -9.66 7.04 -37.32
CA VAL A 810 -9.33 8.31 -37.97
C VAL A 810 -9.15 8.04 -39.46
N ALA A 811 -10.08 8.52 -40.27
CA ALA A 811 -10.05 8.36 -41.73
C ALA A 811 -10.02 9.71 -42.43
N ALA A 812 -9.18 9.82 -43.44
CA ALA A 812 -9.17 10.96 -44.37
C ALA A 812 -9.02 10.47 -45.81
N VAL A 813 -9.62 11.20 -46.71
CA VAL A 813 -9.54 10.97 -48.16
C VAL A 813 -9.17 12.28 -48.89
N ASP A 814 -8.53 12.13 -50.05
CA ASP A 814 -8.31 13.26 -50.96
C ASP A 814 -9.58 13.60 -51.78
N ALA A 815 -9.51 14.62 -52.60
CA ALA A 815 -10.59 15.04 -53.48
C ALA A 815 -11.01 13.96 -54.52
N ASN A 816 -10.16 12.96 -54.75
CA ASN A 816 -10.43 11.83 -55.66
C ASN A 816 -11.01 10.58 -54.93
N GLY A 817 -11.15 10.66 -53.63
CA GLY A 817 -11.64 9.55 -52.78
C GLY A 817 -10.55 8.56 -52.41
N ASN A 818 -9.27 8.83 -52.60
CA ASN A 818 -8.20 7.96 -52.15
C ASN A 818 -8.01 8.10 -50.64
N ALA A 819 -8.11 6.99 -49.91
CA ALA A 819 -7.94 7.01 -48.46
C ALA A 819 -6.46 7.07 -48.06
N PHE A 820 -6.17 7.82 -47.00
CA PHE A 820 -4.86 7.89 -46.36
C PHE A 820 -4.79 6.89 -45.20
N ASP A 821 -3.58 6.44 -44.89
CA ASP A 821 -3.36 5.66 -43.70
C ASP A 821 -3.57 6.48 -42.41
N GLU A 822 -3.74 5.79 -41.30
CA GLU A 822 -3.98 6.39 -39.98
C GLU A 822 -2.89 7.38 -39.57
N GLN A 823 -1.60 7.06 -39.85
CA GLN A 823 -0.48 7.92 -39.49
C GLN A 823 -0.50 9.25 -40.25
N VAL A 824 -0.82 9.23 -41.54
CA VAL A 824 -0.96 10.44 -42.37
C VAL A 824 -2.10 11.30 -41.85
N THR A 825 -3.24 10.70 -41.56
CA THR A 825 -4.44 11.38 -41.06
C THR A 825 -4.20 12.01 -39.68
N GLU A 826 -3.57 11.29 -38.75
CA GLU A 826 -3.17 11.85 -37.43
C GLU A 826 -2.18 13.01 -37.61
N ARG A 827 -1.24 12.90 -38.54
CA ARG A 827 -0.29 13.99 -38.82
C ARG A 827 -0.96 15.24 -39.36
N LEU A 828 -1.96 15.12 -40.23
CA LEU A 828 -2.79 16.21 -40.70
C LEU A 828 -3.47 16.95 -39.54
N LEU A 829 -4.11 16.20 -38.62
CA LEU A 829 -4.79 16.78 -37.46
C LEU A 829 -3.83 17.48 -36.47
N ASN A 830 -2.56 17.17 -36.51
CA ASN A 830 -1.54 17.78 -35.67
C ASN A 830 -0.92 19.06 -36.24
N LEU A 831 -1.24 19.45 -37.48
CA LEU A 831 -0.74 20.69 -38.10
C LEU A 831 -1.47 21.91 -37.53
N PRO A 832 -0.84 23.09 -37.46
CA PRO A 832 -1.52 24.34 -37.13
C PRO A 832 -2.66 24.67 -38.11
N CYS A 833 -3.71 25.28 -37.60
CA CYS A 833 -4.83 25.76 -38.40
C CYS A 833 -4.65 27.26 -38.76
N ALA A 834 -4.69 27.57 -40.04
CA ALA A 834 -4.71 28.94 -40.52
C ALA A 834 -6.07 29.62 -40.37
N SER A 835 -7.13 28.89 -40.75
CA SER A 835 -8.52 29.31 -40.62
C SER A 835 -9.49 28.14 -40.64
N ASN A 836 -10.70 28.39 -40.14
CA ASN A 836 -11.83 27.48 -40.29
C ASN A 836 -13.01 28.27 -40.88
N VAL A 837 -13.62 27.72 -41.92
CA VAL A 837 -14.67 28.35 -42.68
C VAL A 837 -15.83 27.38 -42.89
N GLN A 838 -17.03 27.86 -42.81
CA GLN A 838 -18.21 27.08 -43.20
C GLN A 838 -18.34 27.03 -44.70
N VAL A 839 -18.51 25.85 -45.26
CA VAL A 839 -18.65 25.66 -46.70
C VAL A 839 -19.92 24.87 -47.03
N ASP A 840 -20.59 25.26 -48.08
CA ASP A 840 -21.83 24.62 -48.57
C ASP A 840 -21.53 23.37 -49.42
N THR A 841 -20.51 22.61 -49.04
CA THR A 841 -20.16 21.33 -49.70
C THR A 841 -20.78 20.15 -49.00
N SER A 842 -21.12 19.12 -49.75
CA SER A 842 -21.70 17.88 -49.24
C SER A 842 -20.66 16.76 -49.23
N SER A 843 -20.48 16.11 -48.13
CA SER A 843 -19.59 14.97 -47.99
C SER A 843 -20.12 13.68 -48.62
N VAL A 844 -21.27 13.70 -49.29
CA VAL A 844 -22.00 12.50 -49.74
C VAL A 844 -21.19 11.63 -50.72
N GLU A 845 -20.42 12.26 -51.61
CA GLU A 845 -19.61 11.55 -52.60
C GLU A 845 -18.36 10.88 -52.00
N HIS A 846 -17.82 11.39 -50.90
CA HIS A 846 -16.61 10.86 -50.24
C HIS A 846 -16.91 9.92 -49.07
N ARG A 847 -18.18 9.72 -48.74
CA ARG A 847 -18.62 8.88 -47.63
C ARG A 847 -18.25 7.41 -47.78
N PRO A 848 -18.44 6.76 -48.94
CA PRO A 848 -18.11 5.37 -49.09
C PRO A 848 -16.62 5.02 -48.87
N PRO A 849 -15.63 5.78 -49.37
CA PRO A 849 -14.22 5.52 -49.03
C PRO A 849 -13.85 5.75 -47.57
N LEU A 850 -14.43 6.77 -46.91
CA LEU A 850 -14.23 7.03 -45.50
C LEU A 850 -14.79 5.88 -44.65
N GLU A 851 -16.03 5.43 -44.95
CA GLU A 851 -16.67 4.30 -44.26
C GLU A 851 -15.88 3.00 -44.44
N ALA A 852 -15.34 2.75 -45.64
CA ALA A 852 -14.51 1.59 -45.90
C ALA A 852 -13.21 1.58 -45.06
N GLU A 853 -12.55 2.71 -44.95
CA GLU A 853 -11.32 2.84 -44.14
C GLU A 853 -11.62 2.70 -42.65
N ILE A 854 -12.69 3.33 -42.16
CA ILE A 854 -13.14 3.20 -40.79
C ILE A 854 -13.47 1.76 -40.44
N GLU A 855 -14.19 1.05 -41.33
CA GLU A 855 -14.52 -0.36 -41.08
C GLU A 855 -13.26 -1.25 -41.11
N ARG A 856 -12.30 -0.95 -41.98
CA ARG A 856 -10.98 -1.63 -41.98
C ARG A 856 -10.26 -1.47 -40.65
N GLN A 857 -10.18 -0.25 -40.14
CA GLN A 857 -9.53 0.04 -38.83
C GLN A 857 -10.28 -0.65 -37.68
N LYS A 858 -11.61 -0.59 -37.70
CA LYS A 858 -12.45 -1.28 -36.71
C LYS A 858 -12.19 -2.79 -36.68
N LEU A 859 -12.10 -3.44 -37.85
CA LEU A 859 -11.80 -4.88 -37.96
C LEU A 859 -10.42 -5.20 -37.39
N LEU A 860 -9.41 -4.36 -37.60
CA LEU A 860 -8.07 -4.54 -37.02
C LEU A 860 -8.08 -4.43 -35.49
N VAL A 861 -8.78 -3.44 -34.93
CA VAL A 861 -8.91 -3.25 -33.49
C VAL A 861 -9.63 -4.43 -32.86
N VAL A 862 -10.73 -4.91 -33.47
CA VAL A 862 -11.47 -6.07 -32.97
C VAL A 862 -10.62 -7.34 -33.02
N ALA A 863 -9.86 -7.58 -34.09
CA ALA A 863 -8.98 -8.74 -34.22
C ALA A 863 -7.84 -8.74 -33.17
N ASP A 864 -7.26 -7.57 -32.88
CA ASP A 864 -6.27 -7.44 -31.80
C ASP A 864 -6.87 -7.77 -30.44
N LEU A 865 -8.06 -7.22 -30.14
CA LEU A 865 -8.78 -7.50 -28.89
C LEU A 865 -9.11 -9.00 -28.76
N GLU A 866 -9.58 -9.64 -29.85
CA GLU A 866 -9.88 -11.08 -29.87
C GLU A 866 -8.63 -11.92 -29.57
N THR A 867 -7.48 -11.54 -30.14
CA THR A 867 -6.21 -12.22 -29.90
C THR A 867 -5.79 -12.13 -28.42
N ARG A 868 -5.91 -10.93 -27.82
CA ARG A 868 -5.64 -10.72 -26.40
C ARG A 868 -6.60 -11.47 -25.50
N ASN A 869 -7.88 -11.45 -25.81
CA ASN A 869 -8.92 -12.13 -25.05
C ASN A 869 -8.77 -13.66 -25.14
N LEU A 870 -8.38 -14.19 -26.31
CA LEU A 870 -8.09 -15.62 -26.49
C LEU A 870 -6.93 -16.07 -25.60
N GLY A 871 -5.87 -15.26 -25.50
CA GLY A 871 -4.75 -15.53 -24.59
C GLY A 871 -5.18 -15.61 -23.12
N ALA A 872 -5.98 -14.64 -22.67
CA ALA A 872 -6.52 -14.62 -21.31
C ALA A 872 -7.47 -15.81 -21.04
N PHE A 873 -8.31 -16.15 -21.99
CA PHE A 873 -9.23 -17.30 -21.91
C PHE A 873 -8.48 -18.64 -21.83
N THR A 874 -7.47 -18.83 -22.67
CA THR A 874 -6.64 -20.05 -22.67
C THR A 874 -5.97 -20.24 -21.30
N GLN A 875 -5.35 -19.19 -20.79
CA GLN A 875 -4.70 -19.22 -19.47
C GLN A 875 -5.68 -19.58 -18.34
N GLU A 876 -6.89 -19.03 -18.38
CA GLU A 876 -7.90 -19.28 -17.36
C GLU A 876 -8.47 -20.70 -17.47
N THR A 877 -8.63 -21.22 -18.70
CA THR A 877 -9.08 -22.58 -18.95
C THR A 877 -8.06 -23.61 -18.48
N GLU A 878 -6.77 -23.41 -18.79
CA GLU A 878 -5.68 -24.25 -18.29
C GLU A 878 -5.63 -24.30 -16.76
N LYS A 879 -5.88 -23.15 -16.10
CA LYS A 879 -5.98 -23.09 -14.64
C LYS A 879 -7.16 -23.94 -14.12
N LEU A 880 -8.33 -23.85 -14.74
CA LEU A 880 -9.51 -24.63 -14.37
C LEU A 880 -9.32 -26.12 -14.59
N ASP A 881 -8.64 -26.50 -15.67
CA ASP A 881 -8.29 -27.90 -15.95
C ASP A 881 -7.35 -28.45 -14.87
N ALA A 882 -6.29 -27.69 -14.54
CA ALA A 882 -5.35 -28.07 -13.50
C ALA A 882 -6.03 -28.18 -12.12
N TRP A 883 -6.95 -27.26 -11.80
CA TRP A 883 -7.75 -27.31 -10.57
C TRP A 883 -8.63 -28.56 -10.51
N ALA A 884 -9.30 -28.90 -11.58
CA ALA A 884 -10.15 -30.08 -11.66
C ALA A 884 -9.33 -31.39 -11.48
N ASP A 885 -8.15 -31.45 -12.10
CA ASP A 885 -7.24 -32.57 -11.97
C ASP A 885 -6.67 -32.71 -10.54
N ASP A 886 -6.33 -31.60 -9.88
CA ASP A 886 -5.87 -31.61 -8.49
C ASP A 886 -6.91 -32.23 -7.55
N LEU A 887 -8.17 -31.83 -7.70
CA LEU A 887 -9.26 -32.38 -6.90
C LEU A 887 -9.45 -33.89 -7.13
N LYS A 888 -9.30 -34.37 -8.38
CA LYS A 888 -9.35 -35.82 -8.71
C LYS A 888 -8.22 -36.58 -8.04
N VAL A 889 -6.98 -36.03 -8.12
CA VAL A 889 -5.79 -36.65 -7.47
C VAL A 889 -5.96 -36.73 -5.94
N GLY A 890 -6.53 -35.71 -5.31
CA GLY A 890 -6.83 -35.73 -3.89
C GLY A 890 -7.79 -36.88 -3.49
N LEU A 891 -8.86 -37.09 -4.26
CA LEU A 891 -9.84 -38.17 -4.05
C LEU A 891 -9.23 -39.57 -4.25
N GLU A 892 -8.42 -39.75 -5.29
CA GLU A 892 -7.73 -41.03 -5.54
C GLU A 892 -6.71 -41.38 -4.44
N ARG A 893 -6.05 -40.39 -3.87
CA ARG A 893 -5.10 -40.60 -2.78
C ARG A 893 -5.79 -41.16 -1.54
N ASP A 894 -6.95 -40.62 -1.17
CA ASP A 894 -7.73 -41.11 -0.03
C ASP A 894 -8.05 -42.60 -0.17
N ILE A 895 -8.38 -43.03 -1.40
CA ILE A 895 -8.64 -44.44 -1.68
C ILE A 895 -7.37 -45.29 -1.58
N LYS A 896 -6.24 -44.80 -2.10
CA LYS A 896 -4.92 -45.45 -2.00
C LYS A 896 -4.47 -45.60 -0.52
N GLU A 897 -4.73 -44.59 0.31
CA GLU A 897 -4.40 -44.64 1.73
C GLU A 897 -5.28 -45.64 2.46
N LEU A 898 -6.57 -45.74 2.17
CA LEU A 898 -7.44 -46.76 2.69
C LEU A 898 -6.99 -48.18 2.24
N ASP A 899 -6.59 -48.36 0.98
CA ASP A 899 -6.05 -49.62 0.48
C ASP A 899 -4.75 -50.03 1.20
N ARG A 900 -3.87 -49.04 1.53
CA ARG A 900 -2.68 -49.27 2.34
C ARG A 900 -3.04 -49.74 3.76
N ARG A 901 -3.95 -49.05 4.46
CA ARG A 901 -4.42 -49.39 5.80
C ARG A 901 -5.11 -50.73 5.84
N ILE A 902 -5.89 -51.07 4.82
CA ILE A 902 -6.50 -52.43 4.68
C ILE A 902 -5.40 -53.50 4.59
N LYS A 903 -4.34 -53.25 3.82
CA LYS A 903 -3.20 -54.16 3.70
C LYS A 903 -2.46 -54.36 5.03
N GLU A 904 -2.25 -53.27 5.77
CA GLU A 904 -1.64 -53.29 7.10
C GLU A 904 -2.48 -54.06 8.12
N SER A 905 -3.81 -53.81 8.16
CA SER A 905 -4.75 -54.54 9.04
C SER A 905 -4.83 -56.01 8.69
N ARG A 906 -4.76 -56.37 7.38
CA ARG A 906 -4.62 -57.79 6.97
C ARG A 906 -3.36 -58.45 7.47
N THR A 907 -2.24 -57.70 7.44
CA THR A 907 -0.95 -58.21 7.93
C THR A 907 -0.97 -58.39 9.45
N LYS A 908 -1.54 -57.43 10.18
CA LYS A 908 -1.77 -57.52 11.64
C LYS A 908 -2.66 -58.71 11.98
N SER A 909 -3.75 -58.92 11.26
CA SER A 909 -4.64 -60.07 11.45
C SER A 909 -3.94 -61.44 11.27
N LYS A 910 -2.99 -61.51 10.29
CA LYS A 910 -2.22 -62.75 10.06
C LYS A 910 -1.15 -62.99 11.11
N GLY A 911 -0.61 -61.94 11.73
CA GLY A 911 0.43 -62.02 12.76
C GLY A 911 -0.10 -62.01 14.20
N ALA A 912 -1.44 -61.95 14.42
CA ALA A 912 -2.03 -61.83 15.74
C ALA A 912 -1.81 -63.11 16.59
N ALA A 913 -1.31 -62.95 17.79
CA ALA A 913 -1.01 -64.02 18.74
C ALA A 913 -2.25 -64.52 19.51
N THR A 914 -3.33 -63.72 19.60
CA THR A 914 -4.56 -64.07 20.30
C THR A 914 -5.78 -64.05 19.37
N LEU A 915 -6.82 -64.81 19.69
CA LEU A 915 -8.07 -64.83 18.96
C LEU A 915 -8.80 -63.47 19.05
N ALA A 916 -8.66 -62.76 20.17
CA ALA A 916 -9.24 -61.45 20.38
C ALA A 916 -8.61 -60.41 19.44
N ASP A 917 -7.29 -60.36 19.32
CA ASP A 917 -6.57 -59.42 18.44
C ASP A 917 -6.86 -59.73 16.95
N LYS A 918 -7.01 -61.03 16.60
CA LYS A 918 -7.36 -61.41 15.24
C LYS A 918 -8.77 -60.93 14.87
N LEU A 919 -9.74 -61.09 15.77
CA LEU A 919 -11.11 -60.60 15.58
C LEU A 919 -11.19 -59.08 15.52
N ALA A 920 -10.42 -58.36 16.36
CA ALA A 920 -10.34 -56.90 16.31
C ALA A 920 -9.77 -56.42 14.99
N ALA A 921 -8.67 -56.97 14.50
CA ALA A 921 -8.07 -56.63 13.21
C ALA A 921 -8.98 -56.95 12.02
N GLN A 922 -9.75 -58.05 12.06
CA GLN A 922 -10.72 -58.39 11.01
C GLN A 922 -11.90 -57.43 11.02
N LYS A 923 -12.34 -56.96 12.17
CA LYS A 923 -13.41 -55.95 12.28
C LYS A 923 -12.94 -54.61 11.74
N GLU A 924 -11.73 -54.18 12.12
CA GLU A 924 -11.10 -52.97 11.56
C GLU A 924 -10.96 -53.04 10.05
N GLN A 925 -10.50 -54.21 9.52
CA GLN A 925 -10.37 -54.43 8.08
C GLN A 925 -11.72 -54.23 7.34
N ARG A 926 -12.81 -54.82 7.89
CA ARG A 926 -14.14 -54.74 7.30
C ARG A 926 -14.70 -53.33 7.32
N ASP A 927 -14.44 -52.57 8.36
CA ASP A 927 -14.83 -51.17 8.47
C ASP A 927 -14.07 -50.30 7.45
N LEU A 928 -12.76 -50.53 7.26
CA LEU A 928 -11.93 -49.84 6.26
C LEU A 928 -12.35 -50.20 4.84
N GLU A 929 -12.67 -51.49 4.56
CA GLU A 929 -13.20 -51.91 3.26
C GLU A 929 -14.54 -51.22 2.96
N GLY A 930 -15.43 -51.10 3.95
CA GLY A 930 -16.68 -50.36 3.81
C GLY A 930 -16.47 -48.85 3.51
N GLN A 931 -15.52 -48.23 4.21
CA GLN A 931 -15.14 -46.83 3.97
C GLN A 931 -14.55 -46.65 2.56
N ARG A 932 -13.67 -47.55 2.09
CA ARG A 932 -13.10 -47.52 0.76
C ARG A 932 -14.17 -47.64 -0.31
N ASP A 933 -15.08 -48.60 -0.18
CA ASP A 933 -16.15 -48.86 -1.18
C ASP A 933 -17.18 -47.71 -1.19
N LYS A 934 -17.39 -47.04 -0.09
CA LYS A 934 -18.16 -45.80 -0.01
C LYS A 934 -17.41 -44.68 -0.75
N LYS A 935 -16.12 -44.47 -0.46
CA LYS A 935 -15.28 -43.47 -1.11
C LYS A 935 -15.15 -43.70 -2.63
N ARG A 936 -15.08 -44.95 -3.08
CA ARG A 936 -15.06 -45.28 -4.52
C ARG A 936 -16.36 -44.92 -5.23
N ARG A 937 -17.50 -45.10 -4.59
CA ARG A 937 -18.79 -44.67 -5.15
C ARG A 937 -18.88 -43.14 -5.18
N GLU A 938 -18.51 -42.50 -4.13
CA GLU A 938 -18.45 -41.03 -4.04
C GLU A 938 -17.44 -40.41 -5.04
N LEU A 939 -16.40 -41.15 -5.43
CA LEU A 939 -15.40 -40.67 -6.39
C LEU A 939 -16.03 -40.34 -7.75
N PHE A 940 -16.84 -41.23 -8.33
CA PHE A 940 -17.48 -40.99 -9.60
C PHE A 940 -18.47 -39.82 -9.53
N ASP A 941 -19.31 -39.80 -8.50
CA ASP A 941 -20.28 -38.70 -8.30
C ASP A 941 -19.57 -37.33 -8.13
N ARG A 942 -18.44 -37.30 -7.42
CA ARG A 942 -17.65 -36.11 -7.24
C ARG A 942 -16.85 -35.72 -8.50
N GLN A 943 -16.33 -36.67 -9.24
CA GLN A 943 -15.67 -36.39 -10.51
C GLN A 943 -16.66 -35.76 -11.51
N ASP A 944 -17.89 -36.29 -11.59
CA ASP A 944 -18.95 -35.69 -12.40
C ASP A 944 -19.37 -34.28 -11.89
N GLU A 945 -19.37 -34.07 -10.58
CA GLU A 945 -19.66 -32.76 -10.00
C GLU A 945 -18.55 -31.76 -10.33
N ILE A 946 -17.28 -32.15 -10.18
CA ILE A 946 -16.11 -31.33 -10.51
C ILE A 946 -16.16 -30.96 -11.99
N GLN A 947 -16.42 -31.95 -12.88
CA GLN A 947 -16.52 -31.74 -14.31
C GLN A 947 -17.64 -30.73 -14.63
N ARG A 948 -18.83 -30.92 -14.10
CA ARG A 948 -19.96 -29.99 -14.27
C ARG A 948 -19.65 -28.58 -13.76
N LYS A 949 -18.95 -28.44 -12.62
CA LYS A 949 -18.51 -27.14 -12.10
C LYS A 949 -17.50 -26.48 -13.04
N ARG A 950 -16.51 -27.24 -13.54
CA ARG A 950 -15.53 -26.77 -14.52
C ARG A 950 -16.22 -26.28 -15.78
N ASP A 951 -17.08 -27.10 -16.37
CA ASP A 951 -17.78 -26.77 -17.62
C ASP A 951 -18.68 -25.55 -17.46
N GLY A 952 -19.39 -25.44 -16.31
CA GLY A 952 -20.19 -24.26 -15.99
C GLY A 952 -19.36 -22.97 -15.81
N LEU A 953 -18.11 -23.09 -15.31
CA LEU A 953 -17.20 -21.96 -15.23
C LEU A 953 -16.66 -21.55 -16.61
N ILE A 954 -16.39 -22.51 -17.48
CA ILE A 954 -15.99 -22.24 -18.88
C ILE A 954 -17.15 -21.55 -19.63
N ASP A 955 -18.38 -22.00 -19.46
CA ASP A 955 -19.56 -21.37 -20.06
C ASP A 955 -19.75 -19.92 -19.54
N GLU A 956 -19.38 -19.65 -18.28
CA GLU A 956 -19.39 -18.28 -17.73
C GLU A 956 -18.32 -17.41 -18.38
N LEU A 957 -17.10 -17.94 -18.54
CA LEU A 957 -16.01 -17.24 -19.22
C LEU A 957 -16.38 -16.94 -20.68
N GLU A 958 -16.99 -17.88 -21.38
CA GLU A 958 -17.46 -17.66 -22.76
C GLU A 958 -18.53 -16.57 -22.85
N ARG A 959 -19.41 -16.46 -21.84
CA ARG A 959 -20.38 -15.35 -21.77
C ARG A 959 -19.72 -14.01 -21.55
N GLN A 960 -18.65 -13.95 -20.77
CA GLN A 960 -17.90 -12.71 -20.51
C GLN A 960 -17.08 -12.25 -21.73
N LEU A 961 -16.74 -13.15 -22.64
CA LEU A 961 -16.05 -12.84 -23.91
C LEU A 961 -16.95 -12.11 -24.92
N LYS A 962 -18.28 -12.14 -24.75
CA LYS A 962 -19.19 -11.43 -25.65
C LYS A 962 -18.86 -9.93 -25.66
N GLN A 963 -18.70 -9.42 -26.86
CA GLN A 963 -18.34 -8.03 -27.11
C GLN A 963 -19.60 -7.19 -27.37
N GLU A 964 -19.68 -6.04 -26.72
CA GLU A 964 -20.65 -4.99 -27.07
C GLU A 964 -19.86 -3.86 -27.74
N ILE A 965 -20.15 -3.61 -29.00
CA ILE A 965 -19.46 -2.62 -29.84
C ILE A 965 -20.40 -1.44 -30.07
N THR A 966 -19.95 -0.24 -29.72
CA THR A 966 -20.67 1.02 -29.98
C THR A 966 -19.75 1.95 -30.76
N VAL A 967 -20.26 2.54 -31.83
CA VAL A 967 -19.54 3.50 -32.66
C VAL A 967 -20.30 4.82 -32.67
N SER A 968 -19.57 5.90 -32.51
CA SER A 968 -20.14 7.27 -32.58
C SER A 968 -19.19 8.23 -33.28
N THR A 969 -19.72 9.07 -34.16
CA THR A 969 -18.93 10.10 -34.82
C THR A 969 -18.54 11.19 -33.83
N VAL A 970 -17.26 11.49 -33.75
CA VAL A 970 -16.66 12.54 -32.90
C VAL A 970 -16.60 13.86 -33.66
N LEU A 971 -16.10 13.82 -34.88
CA LEU A 971 -16.04 14.97 -35.76
C LEU A 971 -16.02 14.55 -37.23
N ALA A 972 -16.48 15.46 -38.08
CA ALA A 972 -16.39 15.37 -39.54
C ALA A 972 -16.15 16.76 -40.11
N CYS A 973 -15.18 16.89 -41.03
CA CYS A 973 -14.81 18.18 -41.63
C CYS A 973 -14.17 18.00 -43.01
N GLU A 974 -14.18 19.08 -43.80
CA GLU A 974 -13.30 19.20 -44.94
C GLU A 974 -11.92 19.68 -44.50
N TRP A 975 -10.87 19.18 -45.08
CA TRP A 975 -9.51 19.65 -44.84
C TRP A 975 -8.87 20.21 -46.11
N GLU A 976 -8.02 21.23 -45.97
CA GLU A 976 -7.16 21.77 -47.02
C GLU A 976 -5.79 22.04 -46.43
N LEU A 977 -4.72 21.70 -47.16
CA LEU A 977 -3.34 21.89 -46.73
C LEU A 977 -2.67 22.94 -47.56
N LEU A 978 -2.28 24.09 -46.97
CA LEU A 978 -1.53 25.18 -47.60
C LEU A 978 -0.03 24.87 -47.79
#